data_f6ca01b599d00436e8d3e794cfa8c640
#
_entry.id   f6ca01b599d00436e8d3e794cfa8c640
#
_cell.length_a   1.000
_cell.length_b   1.000
_cell.length_c   1.000
_cell.angle_alpha   90.00
_cell.angle_beta   90.00
_cell.angle_gamma   90.00
#
_symmetry.space_group_name_H-M   'P 1'
#
loop_
_entity.id
_entity.type
_entity.pdbx_description
1 polymer ?
#
loop_
_entity_poly.entity_id
_entity_poly.type
_entity_poly.pdbx_seq_one_letter_code
_entity_poly.pdbx_strand_id
1 'polypeptide(L)'
;MNDTDGQDGRDPDAIDWRDGIPYAARFGDLYYSAEDPRGEVRHTFLDGVDFDTLCRRPSLTIAETGFGTGLNFLEAWQRWEALAPSNAPFTFISVEAFPMSTADLELAHALFPDLSDKASQLRRQWPGRVRGSHLISLAEGRLRLILMIGEAGEMFAARDFTADAWFLDGFAPAKNPDMWRDTVFHQIARLSRPGTKLASFTAAGVVRRGLAAVGFDISKRPGFGRKRDCIAGTLEVPVDPPQSKTPWTKLPSPRPGARVTVIGAGIAGRSLGAALIKAGFETTVIQGPESRAWAASTLPRALIAPKLIRGDQPYPRFWRQAYLDALRVLDRIDPDIWCGPRGLIIPAPDQRTRDRQAALKDELDWPTEILRSIDPEEATDRLGRACPGGLYLPGAGILDPATLLDHLLPESSLLQADIATLSRTADGWAFLDGHDRTVTTADVVILACGPGAARLLPEHDGGYGLRIGSGQLFQAHSAAPNGVSILHDGYVGSGDETGFFVAGATSEGWQNIGPVPIDPAATDQIQERLADYLPEMSKDTTAAWTGLRCDTVDHLPLAGPVQSPAVFETTYDGLRHGKPSDTMPDPTYEPGLYGLTGLGSRGFQAAFTLADQITGMLSGAPLPLDRDMTDALLPSRFQIRNLRRNH
;
A
#
# COMPACT_ATOMS: atom_id res chain seq x y z
N MET A 1 45.12 -3.37 -34.19
CA MET A 1 43.86 -4.03 -34.49
C MET A 1 42.97 -3.73 -33.30
N ASN A 2 42.12 -2.75 -33.45
CA ASN A 2 41.17 -2.32 -32.44
C ASN A 2 39.92 -3.15 -32.60
N ASP A 3 39.61 -4.02 -31.66
CA ASP A 3 38.28 -4.59 -31.50
C ASP A 3 37.43 -3.55 -30.77
N THR A 4 36.66 -2.81 -31.54
CA THR A 4 35.51 -2.05 -31.05
C THR A 4 34.34 -3.03 -31.00
N ASP A 5 34.14 -3.69 -29.87
CA ASP A 5 32.88 -4.37 -29.56
C ASP A 5 31.76 -3.32 -29.55
N GLY A 6 30.91 -3.39 -30.57
CA GLY A 6 29.68 -2.62 -30.66
C GLY A 6 28.76 -3.07 -29.52
N GLN A 7 28.53 -2.18 -28.54
CA GLN A 7 27.38 -2.32 -27.65
C GLN A 7 26.12 -2.22 -28.51
N ASP A 8 25.54 -3.40 -28.81
CA ASP A 8 24.22 -3.54 -29.35
C ASP A 8 23.27 -2.89 -28.32
N GLY A 9 22.57 -1.83 -28.68
CA GLY A 9 21.76 -0.99 -27.78
C GLY A 9 20.49 -1.71 -27.27
N ARG A 10 20.58 -3.01 -26.98
CA ARG A 10 19.51 -3.80 -26.36
C ARG A 10 19.45 -3.52 -24.87
N ASP A 11 18.25 -3.39 -24.35
CA ASP A 11 18.00 -3.38 -22.90
C ASP A 11 18.61 -4.65 -22.28
N PRO A 12 19.59 -4.54 -21.36
CA PRO A 12 20.21 -5.72 -20.73
C PRO A 12 19.21 -6.56 -19.93
N ASP A 13 18.05 -5.99 -19.59
CA ASP A 13 16.96 -6.67 -18.88
C ASP A 13 15.90 -7.24 -19.82
N ALA A 14 16.08 -7.12 -21.14
CA ALA A 14 15.20 -7.74 -22.13
C ALA A 14 15.20 -9.26 -22.00
N ILE A 15 14.02 -9.83 -22.09
CA ILE A 15 13.83 -11.29 -22.09
C ILE A 15 14.01 -11.81 -23.51
N ASP A 16 14.97 -12.72 -23.68
CA ASP A 16 15.08 -13.54 -24.89
C ASP A 16 14.15 -14.76 -24.79
N TRP A 17 13.73 -15.28 -25.94
CA TRP A 17 12.91 -16.49 -26.00
C TRP A 17 13.68 -17.59 -26.74
N ARG A 18 13.93 -18.72 -26.07
CA ARG A 18 14.64 -19.86 -26.62
C ARG A 18 13.72 -21.09 -26.63
N ASP A 19 13.38 -21.59 -27.80
CA ASP A 19 12.43 -22.68 -27.95
C ASP A 19 11.09 -22.45 -27.19
N GLY A 20 10.63 -21.19 -27.13
CA GLY A 20 9.40 -20.79 -26.44
C GLY A 20 9.57 -20.61 -24.91
N ILE A 21 10.79 -20.73 -24.37
CA ILE A 21 11.08 -20.57 -22.95
C ILE A 21 11.76 -19.23 -22.71
N PRO A 22 11.36 -18.45 -21.67
CA PRO A 22 11.99 -17.18 -21.35
C PRO A 22 13.42 -17.40 -20.83
N TYR A 23 14.34 -16.61 -21.37
CA TYR A 23 15.77 -16.64 -21.07
C TYR A 23 16.23 -15.26 -20.62
N ALA A 24 16.86 -15.18 -19.46
CA ALA A 24 17.44 -13.96 -18.95
C ALA A 24 18.82 -13.73 -19.55
N ALA A 25 18.94 -12.81 -20.53
CA ALA A 25 20.19 -12.49 -21.19
C ALA A 25 21.26 -12.01 -20.20
N ARG A 26 20.89 -11.18 -19.23
CA ARG A 26 21.75 -10.66 -18.15
C ARG A 26 22.45 -11.78 -17.37
N PHE A 27 21.74 -12.86 -17.06
CA PHE A 27 22.24 -13.96 -16.24
C PHE A 27 22.68 -15.19 -17.05
N GLY A 28 22.38 -15.22 -18.34
CA GLY A 28 22.67 -16.36 -19.18
C GLY A 28 21.96 -17.63 -18.75
N ASP A 29 20.72 -17.54 -18.25
CA ASP A 29 19.95 -18.65 -17.68
C ASP A 29 18.48 -18.65 -18.11
N LEU A 30 17.86 -19.84 -18.05
CA LEU A 30 16.42 -20.02 -18.29
C LEU A 30 15.65 -19.76 -17.00
N TYR A 31 14.42 -19.24 -17.13
CA TYR A 31 13.54 -19.03 -15.97
C TYR A 31 12.99 -20.34 -15.40
N TYR A 32 12.87 -21.38 -16.20
CA TYR A 32 12.41 -22.71 -15.75
C TYR A 32 12.90 -23.83 -16.68
N SER A 33 12.73 -25.08 -16.23
CA SER A 33 13.10 -26.28 -17.00
C SER A 33 12.32 -26.40 -18.30
N ALA A 34 12.99 -26.81 -19.36
CA ALA A 34 12.38 -27.01 -20.67
C ALA A 34 11.46 -28.26 -20.75
N GLU A 35 11.66 -29.26 -19.88
CA GLU A 35 10.97 -30.56 -19.98
C GLU A 35 9.61 -30.53 -19.30
N ASP A 36 9.53 -30.16 -18.03
CA ASP A 36 8.29 -30.07 -17.26
C ASP A 36 8.45 -29.00 -16.17
N PRO A 37 8.21 -27.70 -16.49
CA PRO A 37 8.35 -26.62 -15.51
C PRO A 37 7.47 -26.80 -14.28
N ARG A 38 6.21 -27.22 -14.45
CA ARG A 38 5.26 -27.39 -13.35
C ARG A 38 5.63 -28.58 -12.45
N GLY A 39 6.08 -29.67 -13.05
CA GLY A 39 6.60 -30.84 -12.32
C GLY A 39 7.82 -30.46 -11.47
N GLU A 40 8.73 -29.62 -11.99
CA GLU A 40 9.87 -29.12 -11.24
C GLU A 40 9.44 -28.28 -10.04
N VAL A 41 8.48 -27.34 -10.21
CA VAL A 41 7.93 -26.52 -9.12
C VAL A 41 7.32 -27.41 -8.03
N ARG A 42 6.47 -28.34 -8.40
CA ARG A 42 5.80 -29.24 -7.44
C ARG A 42 6.82 -30.09 -6.68
N HIS A 43 7.73 -30.75 -7.39
CA HIS A 43 8.75 -31.61 -6.76
C HIS A 43 9.71 -30.82 -5.87
N THR A 44 10.24 -29.72 -6.37
CA THR A 44 11.28 -28.95 -5.68
C THR A 44 10.73 -28.17 -4.52
N PHE A 45 9.69 -27.37 -4.77
CA PHE A 45 9.20 -26.39 -3.79
C PHE A 45 8.02 -26.92 -2.98
N LEU A 46 6.92 -27.33 -3.62
CA LEU A 46 5.74 -27.75 -2.88
C LEU A 46 5.99 -29.00 -2.03
N ASP A 47 6.54 -30.07 -2.62
CA ASP A 47 6.90 -31.29 -1.88
C ASP A 47 8.09 -31.02 -0.95
N GLY A 48 9.00 -30.10 -1.32
CA GLY A 48 10.17 -29.74 -0.55
C GLY A 48 9.85 -29.17 0.83
N VAL A 49 8.77 -28.38 0.93
CA VAL A 49 8.30 -27.80 2.19
C VAL A 49 7.11 -28.54 2.80
N ASP A 50 6.65 -29.64 2.18
CA ASP A 50 5.41 -30.34 2.59
C ASP A 50 4.20 -29.38 2.59
N PHE A 51 4.00 -28.73 1.43
CA PHE A 51 3.02 -27.66 1.25
C PHE A 51 1.61 -28.10 1.57
N ASP A 52 1.24 -29.37 1.28
CA ASP A 52 -0.07 -29.92 1.56
C ASP A 52 -0.43 -29.91 3.05
N THR A 53 0.54 -30.16 3.91
CA THR A 53 0.37 -30.07 5.36
C THR A 53 0.26 -28.59 5.79
N LEU A 54 1.07 -27.71 5.21
CA LEU A 54 1.03 -26.27 5.49
C LEU A 54 -0.30 -25.64 5.08
N CYS A 55 -0.88 -26.02 3.94
CA CYS A 55 -2.17 -25.51 3.46
C CYS A 55 -3.35 -25.77 4.41
N ARG A 56 -3.25 -26.76 5.29
CA ARG A 56 -4.32 -27.10 6.25
C ARG A 56 -4.32 -26.24 7.51
N ARG A 57 -3.34 -25.34 7.65
CA ARG A 57 -3.25 -24.41 8.78
C ARG A 57 -4.34 -23.34 8.69
N PRO A 58 -4.70 -22.73 9.83
CA PRO A 58 -5.65 -21.61 9.87
C PRO A 58 -5.22 -20.39 9.04
N SER A 59 -3.92 -20.23 8.84
CA SER A 59 -3.32 -19.23 7.94
C SER A 59 -2.00 -19.76 7.40
N LEU A 60 -1.58 -19.27 6.24
CA LEU A 60 -0.32 -19.66 5.59
C LEU A 60 0.44 -18.44 5.11
N THR A 61 1.76 -18.39 5.38
CA THR A 61 2.68 -17.39 4.83
C THR A 61 3.87 -18.10 4.18
N ILE A 62 3.98 -17.96 2.87
CA ILE A 62 5.15 -18.42 2.09
C ILE A 62 5.97 -17.21 1.68
N ALA A 63 7.30 -17.32 1.78
CA ALA A 63 8.21 -16.32 1.23
C ALA A 63 9.10 -16.92 0.13
N GLU A 64 9.52 -16.08 -0.82
CA GLU A 64 10.26 -16.49 -2.02
C GLU A 64 11.34 -15.46 -2.37
N THR A 65 12.48 -15.91 -2.90
CA THR A 65 13.63 -15.05 -3.22
C THR A 65 13.70 -14.59 -4.68
N GLY A 66 12.90 -15.12 -5.58
CA GLY A 66 12.86 -14.72 -7.01
C GLY A 66 11.52 -15.04 -7.62
N PHE A 67 10.74 -14.01 -7.98
CA PHE A 67 9.39 -14.19 -8.51
C PHE A 67 9.41 -14.70 -9.97
N GLY A 68 10.31 -14.15 -10.79
CA GLY A 68 10.45 -14.53 -12.20
C GLY A 68 9.15 -14.41 -12.98
N THR A 69 8.65 -15.53 -13.53
CA THR A 69 7.36 -15.61 -14.21
C THR A 69 6.17 -15.73 -13.25
N GLY A 70 6.41 -15.95 -11.97
CA GLY A 70 5.38 -16.23 -10.95
C GLY A 70 4.84 -17.66 -11.02
N LEU A 71 5.51 -18.59 -11.69
CA LEU A 71 5.03 -19.98 -11.81
C LEU A 71 4.92 -20.68 -10.45
N ASN A 72 5.88 -20.49 -9.55
CA ASN A 72 5.83 -21.02 -8.18
C ASN A 72 4.60 -20.51 -7.43
N PHE A 73 4.32 -19.22 -7.54
CA PHE A 73 3.15 -18.59 -6.93
C PHE A 73 1.84 -19.16 -7.52
N LEU A 74 1.73 -19.29 -8.84
CA LEU A 74 0.52 -19.80 -9.50
C LEU A 74 0.24 -21.27 -9.14
N GLU A 75 1.28 -22.11 -9.06
CA GLU A 75 1.16 -23.51 -8.62
C GLU A 75 0.78 -23.59 -7.12
N ALA A 76 1.41 -22.77 -6.27
CA ALA A 76 1.06 -22.69 -4.86
C ALA A 76 -0.38 -22.23 -4.67
N TRP A 77 -0.84 -21.23 -5.43
CA TRP A 77 -2.23 -20.78 -5.41
C TRP A 77 -3.20 -21.89 -5.79
N GLN A 78 -2.94 -22.56 -6.92
CA GLN A 78 -3.81 -23.66 -7.38
C GLN A 78 -3.88 -24.79 -6.34
N ARG A 79 -2.76 -25.14 -5.74
CA ARG A 79 -2.69 -26.20 -4.73
C ARG A 79 -3.38 -25.81 -3.42
N TRP A 80 -3.15 -24.56 -2.95
CA TRP A 80 -3.81 -24.03 -1.77
C TRP A 80 -5.33 -23.97 -1.95
N GLU A 81 -5.82 -23.52 -3.08
CA GLU A 81 -7.26 -23.41 -3.34
C GLU A 81 -7.97 -24.78 -3.29
N ALA A 82 -7.26 -25.85 -3.65
CA ALA A 82 -7.76 -27.22 -3.62
C ALA A 82 -7.75 -27.84 -2.21
N LEU A 83 -6.87 -27.40 -1.30
CA LEU A 83 -6.60 -28.09 -0.02
C LEU A 83 -6.93 -27.28 1.22
N ALA A 84 -6.90 -25.96 1.16
CA ALA A 84 -7.05 -25.10 2.31
C ALA A 84 -8.51 -25.05 2.83
N PRO A 85 -8.73 -24.81 4.13
CA PRO A 85 -10.05 -24.47 4.65
C PRO A 85 -10.64 -23.26 3.90
N SER A 86 -11.95 -23.23 3.71
CA SER A 86 -12.64 -22.24 2.88
C SER A 86 -12.41 -20.78 3.27
N ASN A 87 -12.08 -20.54 4.55
CA ASN A 87 -11.84 -19.21 5.12
C ASN A 87 -10.37 -18.96 5.49
N ALA A 88 -9.46 -19.91 5.26
CA ALA A 88 -8.05 -19.73 5.61
C ALA A 88 -7.38 -18.72 4.68
N PRO A 89 -6.75 -17.64 5.20
CA PRO A 89 -6.00 -16.71 4.38
C PRO A 89 -4.64 -17.29 3.99
N PHE A 90 -4.18 -16.92 2.78
CA PHE A 90 -2.84 -17.21 2.29
C PHE A 90 -2.12 -15.92 1.92
N THR A 91 -0.93 -15.72 2.45
CA THR A 91 -0.03 -14.64 2.04
C THR A 91 1.20 -15.23 1.37
N PHE A 92 1.46 -14.81 0.14
CA PHE A 92 2.68 -15.12 -0.58
C PHE A 92 3.53 -13.85 -0.68
N ILE A 93 4.78 -13.89 -0.24
CA ILE A 93 5.70 -12.75 -0.25
C ILE A 93 6.84 -13.10 -1.18
N SER A 94 7.06 -12.31 -2.22
CA SER A 94 8.16 -12.56 -3.15
C SER A 94 8.92 -11.28 -3.47
N VAL A 95 10.18 -11.42 -3.84
CA VAL A 95 11.03 -10.33 -4.29
C VAL A 95 11.49 -10.57 -5.72
N GLU A 96 11.56 -9.49 -6.52
CA GLU A 96 12.05 -9.53 -7.89
C GLU A 96 12.83 -8.25 -8.21
N ALA A 97 14.07 -8.39 -8.62
CA ALA A 97 14.90 -7.24 -8.96
C ALA A 97 14.71 -6.77 -10.42
N PHE A 98 14.33 -7.68 -11.31
CA PHE A 98 14.23 -7.46 -12.76
C PHE A 98 12.89 -7.97 -13.28
N PRO A 99 11.76 -7.37 -12.88
CA PRO A 99 10.44 -7.87 -13.20
C PRO A 99 10.18 -7.84 -14.72
N MET A 100 9.57 -8.91 -15.21
CA MET A 100 9.16 -9.02 -16.60
C MET A 100 8.13 -7.96 -16.98
N SER A 101 8.09 -7.59 -18.26
CA SER A 101 6.98 -6.81 -18.80
C SER A 101 5.67 -7.61 -18.75
N THR A 102 4.53 -6.92 -18.77
CA THR A 102 3.22 -7.59 -18.85
C THR A 102 3.11 -8.47 -20.11
N ALA A 103 3.70 -8.03 -21.22
CA ALA A 103 3.72 -8.78 -22.47
C ALA A 103 4.54 -10.08 -22.37
N ASP A 104 5.74 -10.03 -21.74
CA ASP A 104 6.55 -11.22 -21.51
C ASP A 104 5.87 -12.19 -20.56
N LEU A 105 5.21 -11.69 -19.50
CA LEU A 105 4.40 -12.54 -18.62
C LEU A 105 3.23 -13.19 -19.35
N GLU A 106 2.60 -12.49 -20.28
CA GLU A 106 1.51 -13.08 -21.08
C GLU A 106 2.01 -14.24 -21.93
N LEU A 107 3.14 -14.06 -22.59
CA LEU A 107 3.78 -15.13 -23.37
C LEU A 107 4.21 -16.31 -22.48
N ALA A 108 4.83 -16.03 -21.32
CA ALA A 108 5.24 -17.07 -20.38
C ALA A 108 4.05 -17.88 -19.83
N HIS A 109 2.96 -17.20 -19.50
CA HIS A 109 1.75 -17.83 -18.96
C HIS A 109 0.95 -18.59 -20.02
N ALA A 110 1.04 -18.23 -21.30
CA ALA A 110 0.36 -18.94 -22.39
C ALA A 110 0.76 -20.42 -22.49
N LEU A 111 1.94 -20.78 -21.95
CA LEU A 111 2.41 -22.16 -21.86
C LEU A 111 1.62 -23.04 -20.86
N PHE A 112 0.82 -22.41 -19.99
CA PHE A 112 0.10 -23.07 -18.91
C PHE A 112 -1.40 -22.78 -18.94
N PRO A 113 -2.16 -23.36 -19.91
CA PRO A 113 -3.60 -23.07 -20.10
C PRO A 113 -4.44 -23.28 -18.81
N ASP A 114 -4.11 -24.30 -18.02
CA ASP A 114 -4.82 -24.63 -16.78
C ASP A 114 -4.66 -23.57 -15.69
N LEU A 115 -3.70 -22.66 -15.83
CA LEU A 115 -3.44 -21.53 -14.92
C LEU A 115 -3.92 -20.20 -15.49
N SER A 116 -4.53 -20.18 -16.68
CA SER A 116 -4.83 -18.97 -17.46
C SER A 116 -5.64 -17.93 -16.66
N ASP A 117 -6.68 -18.37 -15.94
CA ASP A 117 -7.54 -17.47 -15.15
C ASP A 117 -6.77 -16.81 -13.99
N LYS A 118 -5.96 -17.60 -13.27
CA LYS A 118 -5.11 -17.10 -12.18
C LYS A 118 -4.03 -16.16 -12.70
N ALA A 119 -3.38 -16.54 -13.77
CA ALA A 119 -2.37 -15.74 -14.45
C ALA A 119 -2.95 -14.42 -14.98
N SER A 120 -4.16 -14.42 -15.52
CA SER A 120 -4.87 -13.22 -15.97
C SER A 120 -5.18 -12.29 -14.78
N GLN A 121 -5.64 -12.82 -13.65
CA GLN A 121 -5.89 -12.03 -12.44
C GLN A 121 -4.60 -11.38 -11.90
N LEU A 122 -3.47 -12.09 -11.95
CA LEU A 122 -2.15 -11.57 -11.58
C LEU A 122 -1.73 -10.42 -12.52
N ARG A 123 -1.77 -10.65 -13.84
CA ARG A 123 -1.34 -9.66 -14.86
C ARG A 123 -2.15 -8.36 -14.80
N ARG A 124 -3.45 -8.43 -14.52
CA ARG A 124 -4.28 -7.23 -14.37
C ARG A 124 -3.83 -6.29 -13.24
N GLN A 125 -3.09 -6.80 -12.27
CA GLN A 125 -2.60 -6.04 -11.12
C GLN A 125 -1.06 -5.93 -11.11
N TRP A 126 -0.41 -6.32 -12.20
CA TRP A 126 1.05 -6.37 -12.29
C TRP A 126 1.66 -4.97 -12.17
N PRO A 127 2.62 -4.75 -11.24
CA PRO A 127 3.19 -3.42 -11.02
C PRO A 127 4.28 -3.04 -12.04
N GLY A 128 4.69 -3.97 -12.91
CA GLY A 128 5.84 -3.74 -13.79
C GLY A 128 7.12 -3.51 -13.00
N ARG A 129 7.94 -2.55 -13.47
CA ARG A 129 9.24 -2.19 -12.88
C ARG A 129 9.13 -1.17 -11.74
N VAL A 130 7.95 -0.88 -11.23
CA VAL A 130 7.78 0.10 -10.15
C VAL A 130 8.42 -0.40 -8.87
N ARG A 131 9.55 0.19 -8.49
CA ARG A 131 10.30 -0.16 -7.27
C ARG A 131 9.43 0.01 -6.01
N GLY A 132 9.56 -0.91 -5.09
CA GLY A 132 8.86 -0.89 -3.81
C GLY A 132 8.00 -2.12 -3.59
N SER A 133 7.05 -2.01 -2.68
CA SER A 133 6.20 -3.12 -2.28
C SER A 133 4.80 -2.96 -2.83
N HIS A 134 4.25 -4.03 -3.36
CA HIS A 134 2.95 -4.04 -4.01
C HIS A 134 2.07 -5.14 -3.42
N LEU A 135 0.98 -4.74 -2.77
CA LEU A 135 -0.03 -5.67 -2.31
C LEU A 135 -1.02 -5.96 -3.45
N ILE A 136 -1.07 -7.21 -3.88
CA ILE A 136 -1.99 -7.73 -4.88
C ILE A 136 -2.97 -8.67 -4.17
N SER A 137 -4.24 -8.33 -4.22
CA SER A 137 -5.31 -9.09 -3.55
C SER A 137 -6.06 -9.94 -4.57
N LEU A 138 -6.11 -11.25 -4.33
CA LEU A 138 -6.61 -12.28 -5.24
C LEU A 138 -7.58 -13.21 -4.49
N ALA A 139 -8.26 -14.11 -5.21
CA ALA A 139 -9.22 -15.06 -4.63
C ALA A 139 -10.17 -14.38 -3.62
N GLU A 140 -10.83 -13.29 -4.07
CA GLU A 140 -11.74 -12.49 -3.23
C GLU A 140 -11.10 -11.94 -1.94
N GLY A 141 -9.76 -11.83 -1.93
CA GLY A 141 -8.94 -11.30 -0.86
C GLY A 141 -8.46 -12.31 0.18
N ARG A 142 -8.79 -13.57 0.00
CA ARG A 142 -8.22 -14.65 0.82
C ARG A 142 -6.75 -14.94 0.48
N LEU A 143 -6.33 -14.63 -0.75
CA LEU A 143 -4.94 -14.71 -1.20
C LEU A 143 -4.36 -13.30 -1.35
N ARG A 144 -3.25 -13.06 -0.69
CA ARG A 144 -2.48 -11.80 -0.75
C ARG A 144 -1.09 -12.10 -1.29
N LEU A 145 -0.72 -11.47 -2.41
CA LEU A 145 0.66 -11.46 -2.89
C LEU A 145 1.28 -10.10 -2.51
N ILE A 146 2.33 -10.13 -1.69
CA ILE A 146 3.19 -8.97 -1.44
C ILE A 146 4.41 -9.13 -2.34
N LEU A 147 4.38 -8.45 -3.48
CA LEU A 147 5.48 -8.45 -4.44
C LEU A 147 6.38 -7.25 -4.19
N MET A 148 7.65 -7.50 -3.91
CA MET A 148 8.66 -6.48 -3.66
C MET A 148 9.57 -6.36 -4.87
N ILE A 149 9.58 -5.18 -5.50
CA ILE A 149 10.45 -4.90 -6.65
C ILE A 149 11.72 -4.21 -6.14
N GLY A 150 12.84 -4.93 -6.20
CA GLY A 150 14.15 -4.50 -5.72
C GLY A 150 15.05 -5.66 -5.31
N GLU A 151 16.23 -5.34 -4.78
CA GLU A 151 17.21 -6.33 -4.32
C GLU A 151 16.73 -7.10 -3.09
N ALA A 152 16.90 -8.44 -3.10
CA ALA A 152 16.37 -9.33 -2.07
C ALA A 152 16.83 -8.96 -0.65
N GLY A 153 18.12 -8.69 -0.49
CA GLY A 153 18.70 -8.36 0.82
C GLY A 153 18.10 -7.07 1.40
N GLU A 154 17.94 -6.03 0.57
CA GLU A 154 17.35 -4.75 0.97
C GLU A 154 15.86 -4.90 1.27
N MET A 155 15.13 -5.54 0.39
CA MET A 155 13.68 -5.70 0.51
C MET A 155 13.29 -6.50 1.75
N PHE A 156 13.97 -7.62 2.02
CA PHE A 156 13.71 -8.38 3.23
C PHE A 156 14.18 -7.66 4.50
N ALA A 157 15.31 -6.93 4.47
CA ALA A 157 15.78 -6.15 5.61
C ALA A 157 14.77 -5.05 6.03
N ALA A 158 14.01 -4.51 5.09
CA ALA A 158 13.00 -3.50 5.34
C ALA A 158 11.67 -4.05 5.88
N ARG A 159 11.53 -5.38 6.08
CA ARG A 159 10.28 -6.03 6.44
C ARG A 159 10.32 -6.74 7.78
N ASP A 160 9.13 -6.86 8.38
CA ASP A 160 8.88 -7.71 9.54
C ASP A 160 7.65 -8.58 9.25
N PHE A 161 7.91 -9.89 9.16
CA PHE A 161 6.90 -10.94 9.05
C PHE A 161 7.50 -12.26 9.52
N THR A 162 6.68 -13.30 9.64
CA THR A 162 7.18 -14.66 9.91
C THR A 162 6.68 -15.59 8.81
N ALA A 163 7.62 -16.19 8.06
CA ALA A 163 7.29 -17.19 7.06
C ALA A 163 7.04 -18.56 7.71
N ASP A 164 6.08 -19.32 7.18
CA ASP A 164 5.89 -20.73 7.47
C ASP A 164 6.82 -21.60 6.61
N ALA A 165 7.11 -21.13 5.38
CA ALA A 165 8.12 -21.76 4.53
C ALA A 165 8.71 -20.76 3.52
N TRP A 166 9.87 -21.13 2.97
CA TRP A 166 10.64 -20.39 1.97
C TRP A 166 10.81 -21.20 0.69
N PHE A 167 10.56 -20.56 -0.45
CA PHE A 167 10.98 -21.00 -1.76
C PHE A 167 12.23 -20.22 -2.16
N LEU A 168 13.41 -20.86 -2.08
CA LEU A 168 14.67 -20.22 -2.44
C LEU A 168 14.92 -20.47 -3.92
N ASP A 169 14.31 -19.62 -4.74
CA ASP A 169 14.39 -19.64 -6.19
C ASP A 169 15.17 -18.45 -6.74
N GLY A 170 15.50 -18.50 -8.01
CA GLY A 170 16.26 -17.51 -8.77
C GLY A 170 17.30 -18.17 -9.65
N PHE A 171 18.16 -17.37 -10.29
CA PHE A 171 19.22 -17.89 -11.15
C PHE A 171 20.32 -18.59 -10.35
N ALA A 172 21.02 -19.53 -11.00
CA ALA A 172 22.06 -20.33 -10.38
C ALA A 172 23.08 -19.48 -9.61
N PRO A 173 23.58 -19.91 -8.43
CA PRO A 173 24.50 -19.11 -7.59
C PRO A 173 25.76 -18.63 -8.32
N ALA A 174 26.24 -19.37 -9.33
CA ALA A 174 27.38 -18.94 -10.14
C ALA A 174 27.04 -17.81 -11.14
N LYS A 175 25.76 -17.62 -11.47
CA LYS A 175 25.27 -16.63 -12.44
C LYS A 175 24.70 -15.39 -11.78
N ASN A 176 24.08 -15.55 -10.61
CA ASN A 176 23.54 -14.46 -9.79
C ASN A 176 23.99 -14.62 -8.32
N PRO A 177 25.24 -14.32 -8.00
CA PRO A 177 25.76 -14.51 -6.64
C PRO A 177 25.10 -13.59 -5.60
N ASP A 178 24.54 -12.45 -6.01
CA ASP A 178 23.99 -11.44 -5.10
C ASP A 178 22.79 -11.96 -4.30
N MET A 179 21.97 -12.79 -4.92
CA MET A 179 20.81 -13.41 -4.29
C MET A 179 21.18 -14.47 -3.22
N TRP A 180 22.44 -14.98 -3.28
CA TRP A 180 22.93 -16.08 -2.43
C TRP A 180 23.99 -15.62 -1.43
N ARG A 181 23.96 -14.33 -1.05
CA ARG A 181 24.86 -13.76 -0.04
C ARG A 181 24.41 -14.07 1.39
N ASP A 182 25.36 -14.07 2.30
CA ASP A 182 25.11 -14.26 3.74
C ASP A 182 24.09 -13.25 4.28
N THR A 183 24.08 -12.01 3.77
CA THR A 183 23.08 -10.99 4.13
C THR A 183 21.65 -11.43 3.84
N VAL A 184 21.41 -12.12 2.73
CA VAL A 184 20.08 -12.68 2.38
C VAL A 184 19.74 -13.84 3.31
N PHE A 185 20.68 -14.76 3.57
CA PHE A 185 20.44 -15.88 4.49
C PHE A 185 20.12 -15.42 5.91
N HIS A 186 20.79 -14.37 6.41
CA HIS A 186 20.45 -13.77 7.70
C HIS A 186 19.03 -13.20 7.73
N GLN A 187 18.56 -12.56 6.64
CA GLN A 187 17.18 -12.08 6.58
C GLN A 187 16.18 -13.24 6.52
N ILE A 188 16.46 -14.31 5.77
CA ILE A 188 15.64 -15.51 5.73
C ILE A 188 15.48 -16.09 7.15
N ALA A 189 16.58 -16.24 7.88
CA ALA A 189 16.55 -16.75 9.25
C ALA A 189 15.82 -15.80 10.22
N ARG A 190 16.04 -14.49 10.13
CA ARG A 190 15.35 -13.46 10.94
C ARG A 190 13.84 -13.46 10.73
N LEU A 191 13.38 -13.69 9.49
CA LEU A 191 11.97 -13.72 9.11
C LEU A 191 11.36 -15.12 9.24
N SER A 192 12.03 -16.02 9.96
CA SER A 192 11.61 -17.38 10.22
C SER A 192 11.46 -17.63 11.74
N ARG A 193 10.82 -18.74 12.08
CA ARG A 193 10.71 -19.26 13.44
C ARG A 193 11.11 -20.72 13.47
N PRO A 194 11.42 -21.31 14.63
CA PRO A 194 11.66 -22.75 14.71
C PRO A 194 10.52 -23.55 14.07
N GLY A 195 10.88 -24.50 13.21
CA GLY A 195 9.93 -25.25 12.38
C GLY A 195 9.58 -24.62 11.03
N THR A 196 10.07 -23.41 10.69
CA THR A 196 9.97 -22.86 9.33
C THR A 196 10.75 -23.74 8.37
N LYS A 197 10.10 -24.17 7.28
CA LYS A 197 10.68 -25.02 6.24
C LYS A 197 11.29 -24.19 5.11
N LEU A 198 12.22 -24.76 4.37
CA LEU A 198 12.71 -24.19 3.11
C LEU A 198 12.95 -25.28 2.06
N ALA A 199 12.87 -24.86 0.81
CA ALA A 199 13.27 -25.69 -0.34
C ALA A 199 13.99 -24.85 -1.39
N SER A 200 14.94 -25.45 -2.11
CA SER A 200 15.64 -24.80 -3.22
C SER A 200 16.03 -25.83 -4.29
N PHE A 201 16.01 -25.38 -5.54
CA PHE A 201 16.43 -26.16 -6.70
C PHE A 201 17.96 -26.44 -6.69
N THR A 202 18.74 -25.65 -5.97
CA THR A 202 20.22 -25.73 -5.96
C THR A 202 20.74 -26.46 -4.75
N ALA A 203 21.66 -27.40 -4.96
CA ALA A 203 22.42 -28.06 -3.89
C ALA A 203 23.86 -27.54 -3.76
N ALA A 204 24.14 -26.33 -4.27
CA ALA A 204 25.45 -25.71 -4.23
C ALA A 204 26.01 -25.63 -2.78
N GLY A 205 27.29 -25.90 -2.62
CA GLY A 205 27.93 -25.96 -1.31
C GLY A 205 27.89 -24.62 -0.56
N VAL A 206 27.99 -23.50 -1.27
CA VAL A 206 27.89 -22.15 -0.68
C VAL A 206 26.51 -21.92 -0.06
N VAL A 207 25.44 -22.28 -0.76
CA VAL A 207 24.06 -22.14 -0.28
C VAL A 207 23.81 -23.01 0.95
N ARG A 208 24.15 -24.28 0.88
CA ARG A 208 23.97 -25.21 2.01
C ARG A 208 24.73 -24.77 3.28
N ARG A 209 25.99 -24.34 3.13
CA ARG A 209 26.79 -23.87 4.28
C ARG A 209 26.27 -22.54 4.81
N GLY A 210 25.86 -21.60 3.95
CA GLY A 210 25.28 -20.31 4.36
C GLY A 210 24.00 -20.48 5.15
N LEU A 211 23.08 -21.34 4.68
CA LEU A 211 21.83 -21.63 5.39
C LEU A 211 22.06 -22.37 6.70
N ALA A 212 22.99 -23.34 6.73
CA ALA A 212 23.36 -24.03 7.97
C ALA A 212 23.98 -23.08 9.00
N ALA A 213 24.78 -22.11 8.56
CA ALA A 213 25.39 -21.10 9.43
C ALA A 213 24.37 -20.19 10.14
N VAL A 214 23.18 -20.05 9.57
CA VAL A 214 22.07 -19.26 10.16
C VAL A 214 20.99 -20.12 10.81
N GLY A 215 21.30 -21.41 11.13
CA GLY A 215 20.48 -22.25 11.98
C GLY A 215 19.50 -23.20 11.28
N PHE A 216 19.57 -23.33 9.95
CA PHE A 216 18.78 -24.34 9.23
C PHE A 216 19.49 -25.70 9.21
N ASP A 217 18.77 -26.77 9.55
CA ASP A 217 19.17 -28.13 9.24
C ASP A 217 18.85 -28.43 7.77
N ILE A 218 19.90 -28.68 6.96
CA ILE A 218 19.78 -28.79 5.49
C ILE A 218 20.06 -30.23 5.07
N SER A 219 19.08 -30.79 4.37
CA SER A 219 19.20 -32.11 3.74
C SER A 219 19.15 -32.01 2.21
N LYS A 220 19.88 -32.95 1.56
CA LYS A 220 19.74 -33.14 0.11
C LYS A 220 18.57 -34.07 -0.20
N ARG A 221 17.87 -33.74 -1.27
CA ARG A 221 16.81 -34.54 -1.87
C ARG A 221 17.15 -34.84 -3.35
N PRO A 222 16.63 -35.91 -3.94
CA PRO A 222 16.74 -36.13 -5.39
C PRO A 222 16.27 -34.89 -6.14
N GLY A 223 17.01 -34.44 -7.14
CA GLY A 223 16.62 -33.34 -7.99
C GLY A 223 15.54 -33.77 -9.00
N PHE A 224 15.00 -32.81 -9.74
CA PHE A 224 14.02 -33.03 -10.81
C PHE A 224 14.70 -33.09 -12.18
N GLY A 225 14.23 -33.97 -13.05
CA GLY A 225 14.73 -34.13 -14.42
C GLY A 225 16.23 -34.44 -14.44
N ARG A 226 17.02 -33.55 -15.05
CA ARG A 226 18.48 -33.72 -15.17
C ARG A 226 19.25 -33.26 -13.94
N LYS A 227 18.61 -32.58 -12.99
CA LYS A 227 19.28 -32.10 -11.76
C LYS A 227 19.47 -33.26 -10.80
N ARG A 228 20.71 -33.50 -10.37
CA ARG A 228 21.05 -34.61 -9.47
C ARG A 228 20.45 -34.44 -8.07
N ASP A 229 20.60 -33.26 -7.51
CA ASP A 229 20.20 -32.96 -6.14
C ASP A 229 19.48 -31.59 -6.09
N CYS A 230 18.47 -31.49 -5.25
CA CYS A 230 17.90 -30.26 -4.69
C CYS A 230 18.04 -30.30 -3.16
N ILE A 231 17.60 -29.26 -2.45
CA ILE A 231 17.67 -29.23 -0.99
C ILE A 231 16.32 -28.90 -0.36
N ALA A 232 16.14 -29.41 0.85
CA ALA A 232 15.14 -28.97 1.81
C ALA A 232 15.78 -28.74 3.17
N GLY A 233 15.16 -27.94 4.02
CA GLY A 233 15.66 -27.69 5.37
C GLY A 233 14.57 -27.19 6.30
N THR A 234 14.91 -27.19 7.59
CA THR A 234 14.03 -26.67 8.65
C THR A 234 14.88 -25.80 9.60
N LEU A 235 14.34 -24.65 10.01
CA LEU A 235 15.01 -23.83 11.02
C LEU A 235 14.85 -24.49 12.38
N GLU A 236 15.96 -24.84 13.03
CA GLU A 236 15.96 -25.47 14.36
C GLU A 236 16.24 -24.45 15.45
N VAL A 237 17.20 -23.54 15.21
CA VAL A 237 17.64 -22.56 16.20
C VAL A 237 17.16 -21.18 15.78
N PRO A 238 16.39 -20.47 16.63
CA PRO A 238 15.96 -19.12 16.32
C PRO A 238 17.14 -18.17 16.25
N VAL A 239 17.06 -17.19 15.38
CA VAL A 239 17.99 -16.06 15.37
C VAL A 239 17.36 -14.94 16.20
N ASP A 240 18.06 -14.52 17.25
CA ASP A 240 17.61 -13.37 18.03
C ASP A 240 17.62 -12.12 17.15
N PRO A 241 16.50 -11.41 17.05
CA PRO A 241 16.46 -10.16 16.30
C PRO A 241 17.38 -9.13 16.99
N PRO A 242 18.09 -8.30 16.21
CA PRO A 242 18.88 -7.21 16.81
C PRO A 242 17.95 -6.28 17.60
N GLN A 243 18.46 -5.72 18.71
CA GLN A 243 17.71 -4.74 19.50
C GLN A 243 17.31 -3.55 18.62
N SER A 244 16.04 -3.15 18.72
CA SER A 244 15.52 -2.04 17.93
C SER A 244 16.10 -0.71 18.40
N LYS A 245 16.56 0.11 17.46
CA LYS A 245 16.96 1.50 17.73
C LYS A 245 15.75 2.43 17.94
N THR A 246 14.56 1.93 17.67
CA THR A 246 13.29 2.64 17.82
C THR A 246 12.29 1.79 18.60
N PRO A 247 12.57 1.40 19.86
CA PRO A 247 11.72 0.46 20.59
C PRO A 247 10.26 0.94 20.71
N TRP A 248 10.01 2.26 20.71
CA TRP A 248 8.66 2.86 20.73
C TRP A 248 7.81 2.58 19.49
N THR A 249 8.37 1.98 18.43
CA THR A 249 7.64 1.60 17.21
C THR A 249 7.24 0.12 17.18
N LYS A 250 7.69 -0.69 18.14
CA LYS A 250 7.32 -2.10 18.23
C LYS A 250 5.81 -2.25 18.37
N LEU A 251 5.18 -2.94 17.43
CA LEU A 251 3.72 -3.13 17.42
C LEU A 251 3.24 -4.05 18.56
N PRO A 252 2.01 -3.85 19.05
CA PRO A 252 1.41 -4.76 20.02
C PRO A 252 1.10 -6.12 19.37
N SER A 253 0.89 -7.14 20.20
CA SER A 253 0.45 -8.45 19.72
C SER A 253 -0.87 -8.35 18.94
N PRO A 254 -1.00 -9.08 17.84
CA PRO A 254 -2.27 -9.17 17.09
C PRO A 254 -3.44 -9.62 17.95
N ARG A 255 -4.66 -9.27 17.53
CA ARG A 255 -5.93 -9.60 18.23
C ARG A 255 -6.92 -10.26 17.26
N PRO A 256 -6.58 -11.41 16.66
CA PRO A 256 -7.50 -12.09 15.74
C PRO A 256 -8.81 -12.45 16.45
N GLY A 257 -9.93 -12.27 15.75
CA GLY A 257 -11.26 -12.56 16.29
C GLY A 257 -11.82 -11.52 17.28
N ALA A 258 -11.11 -10.40 17.52
CA ALA A 258 -11.62 -9.31 18.34
C ALA A 258 -12.87 -8.67 17.70
N ARG A 259 -13.80 -8.18 18.53
CA ARG A 259 -14.89 -7.29 18.10
C ARG A 259 -14.31 -5.89 17.90
N VAL A 260 -14.45 -5.35 16.69
CA VAL A 260 -13.85 -4.06 16.30
C VAL A 260 -14.94 -3.02 16.06
N THR A 261 -14.82 -1.85 16.67
CA THR A 261 -15.67 -0.70 16.34
C THR A 261 -14.82 0.42 15.75
N VAL A 262 -15.22 0.87 14.58
CA VAL A 262 -14.62 1.99 13.85
C VAL A 262 -15.51 3.23 14.02
N ILE A 263 -14.97 4.32 14.56
CA ILE A 263 -15.69 5.59 14.69
C ILE A 263 -15.39 6.47 13.49
N GLY A 264 -16.40 6.75 12.71
CA GLY A 264 -16.34 7.55 11.47
C GLY A 264 -16.55 6.71 10.22
N ALA A 265 -17.52 7.11 9.38
CA ALA A 265 -17.91 6.43 8.15
C ALA A 265 -17.53 7.23 6.89
N GLY A 266 -16.49 8.05 6.96
CA GLY A 266 -15.82 8.62 5.78
C GLY A 266 -14.99 7.56 5.05
N ILE A 267 -14.22 7.99 4.04
CA ILE A 267 -13.41 7.06 3.23
C ILE A 267 -12.48 6.18 4.08
N ALA A 268 -11.85 6.73 5.12
CA ALA A 268 -10.98 5.96 6.02
C ALA A 268 -11.75 4.85 6.75
N GLY A 269 -12.89 5.18 7.36
CA GLY A 269 -13.64 4.22 8.16
C GLY A 269 -14.35 3.16 7.32
N ARG A 270 -14.90 3.51 6.14
CA ARG A 270 -15.55 2.53 5.27
C ARG A 270 -14.54 1.60 4.59
N SER A 271 -13.40 2.12 4.14
CA SER A 271 -12.31 1.28 3.61
C SER A 271 -11.80 0.30 4.67
N LEU A 272 -11.61 0.79 5.90
CA LEU A 272 -11.16 -0.05 7.01
C LEU A 272 -12.23 -1.06 7.43
N GLY A 273 -13.49 -0.65 7.54
CA GLY A 273 -14.61 -1.54 7.85
C GLY A 273 -14.72 -2.69 6.86
N ALA A 274 -14.66 -2.37 5.56
CA ALA A 274 -14.65 -3.37 4.50
C ALA A 274 -13.47 -4.35 4.61
N ALA A 275 -12.25 -3.84 4.86
CA ALA A 275 -11.05 -4.66 5.01
C ALA A 275 -11.13 -5.59 6.24
N LEU A 276 -11.63 -5.09 7.38
CA LEU A 276 -11.81 -5.86 8.61
C LEU A 276 -12.86 -6.97 8.45
N ILE A 277 -14.02 -6.65 7.87
CA ILE A 277 -15.08 -7.64 7.58
C ILE A 277 -14.54 -8.74 6.67
N LYS A 278 -13.82 -8.36 5.62
CA LYS A 278 -13.18 -9.30 4.69
C LYS A 278 -12.12 -10.18 5.38
N ALA A 279 -11.43 -9.65 6.39
CA ALA A 279 -10.48 -10.39 7.22
C ALA A 279 -11.15 -11.24 8.33
N GLY A 280 -12.48 -11.25 8.42
CA GLY A 280 -13.26 -12.07 9.33
C GLY A 280 -13.46 -11.47 10.73
N PHE A 281 -13.24 -10.16 10.91
CA PHE A 281 -13.55 -9.49 12.18
C PHE A 281 -15.03 -9.17 12.30
N GLU A 282 -15.60 -9.34 13.51
CA GLU A 282 -16.89 -8.76 13.86
C GLU A 282 -16.72 -7.24 13.96
N THR A 283 -17.25 -6.53 12.95
CA THR A 283 -16.94 -5.10 12.75
C THR A 283 -18.21 -4.25 12.77
N THR A 284 -18.22 -3.20 13.60
CA THR A 284 -19.22 -2.13 13.59
C THR A 284 -18.58 -0.84 13.14
N VAL A 285 -19.19 -0.16 12.17
CA VAL A 285 -18.77 1.20 11.73
C VAL A 285 -19.82 2.21 12.16
N ILE A 286 -19.41 3.23 12.93
CA ILE A 286 -20.29 4.24 13.48
C ILE A 286 -20.23 5.51 12.63
N GLN A 287 -21.39 6.03 12.25
CA GLN A 287 -21.54 7.32 11.57
C GLN A 287 -22.22 8.34 12.50
N GLY A 288 -21.55 9.45 12.76
CA GLY A 288 -22.15 10.58 13.45
C GLY A 288 -23.19 11.27 12.56
N PRO A 289 -24.39 11.59 13.05
CA PRO A 289 -25.50 12.09 12.24
C PRO A 289 -25.18 13.43 11.53
N GLU A 290 -24.45 14.32 12.19
CA GLU A 290 -24.13 15.65 11.65
C GLU A 290 -22.86 15.66 10.77
N SER A 291 -22.06 14.58 10.79
CA SER A 291 -20.76 14.55 10.09
C SER A 291 -20.87 14.75 8.57
N ARG A 292 -22.00 14.39 7.97
CA ARG A 292 -22.25 14.56 6.53
C ARG A 292 -22.20 16.00 6.06
N ALA A 293 -22.54 16.95 6.91
CA ALA A 293 -22.61 18.36 6.54
C ALA A 293 -21.23 19.02 6.32
N TRP A 294 -20.14 18.37 6.82
CA TRP A 294 -18.80 18.97 6.79
C TRP A 294 -17.65 17.99 6.56
N ALA A 295 -17.92 16.70 6.46
CA ALA A 295 -16.85 15.71 6.27
C ALA A 295 -16.23 15.83 4.88
N ALA A 296 -14.89 15.77 4.80
CA ALA A 296 -14.18 15.83 3.53
C ALA A 296 -14.61 14.75 2.52
N SER A 297 -15.12 13.62 2.99
CA SER A 297 -15.56 12.51 2.13
C SER A 297 -16.92 12.74 1.46
N THR A 298 -17.61 13.84 1.76
CA THR A 298 -18.89 14.21 1.12
C THR A 298 -18.73 15.20 -0.03
N LEU A 299 -17.49 15.47 -0.46
CA LEU A 299 -17.26 16.32 -1.62
C LEU A 299 -17.93 15.72 -2.87
N PRO A 300 -18.42 16.57 -3.80
CA PRO A 300 -19.20 16.09 -4.94
C PRO A 300 -18.41 15.26 -5.94
N ARG A 301 -17.10 15.49 -6.06
CA ARG A 301 -16.18 14.76 -6.93
C ARG A 301 -14.78 14.73 -6.30
N ALA A 302 -14.10 13.60 -6.34
CA ALA A 302 -12.76 13.44 -5.78
C ALA A 302 -11.71 13.17 -6.86
N LEU A 303 -10.62 13.93 -6.84
CA LEU A 303 -9.48 13.70 -7.73
C LEU A 303 -8.57 12.61 -7.15
N ILE A 304 -8.30 11.57 -7.93
CA ILE A 304 -7.26 10.57 -7.68
C ILE A 304 -6.01 10.96 -8.46
N ALA A 305 -5.00 11.41 -7.75
CA ALA A 305 -3.75 11.91 -8.34
C ALA A 305 -2.57 11.67 -7.42
N PRO A 306 -1.39 11.24 -7.92
CA PRO A 306 -0.23 11.00 -7.07
C PRO A 306 0.33 12.30 -6.49
N LYS A 307 1.01 12.18 -5.36
CA LYS A 307 1.90 13.21 -4.86
C LYS A 307 3.31 12.89 -5.36
N LEU A 308 3.65 13.42 -6.51
CA LEU A 308 4.93 13.18 -7.18
C LEU A 308 6.03 14.01 -6.51
N ILE A 309 6.81 13.37 -5.66
CA ILE A 309 7.94 13.95 -4.93
C ILE A 309 9.14 13.03 -5.09
N ARG A 310 10.30 13.62 -5.36
CA ARG A 310 11.59 12.93 -5.45
C ARG A 310 12.06 12.43 -4.09
N GLY A 311 12.89 11.41 -4.11
CA GLY A 311 13.55 10.84 -2.93
C GLY A 311 12.94 9.53 -2.46
N ASP A 312 13.68 8.87 -1.58
CA ASP A 312 13.38 7.52 -1.07
C ASP A 312 13.07 7.50 0.44
N GLN A 313 12.78 8.67 1.03
CA GLN A 313 12.31 8.77 2.40
C GLN A 313 10.89 8.21 2.54
N PRO A 314 10.43 7.86 3.76
CA PRO A 314 9.09 7.30 3.98
C PRO A 314 7.95 8.15 3.40
N TYR A 315 8.07 9.49 3.46
CA TYR A 315 7.02 10.40 3.00
C TYR A 315 6.74 10.31 1.48
N PRO A 316 7.73 10.49 0.56
CA PRO A 316 7.48 10.31 -0.88
C PRO A 316 7.08 8.88 -1.23
N ARG A 317 7.70 7.86 -0.61
CA ARG A 317 7.40 6.45 -0.86
C ARG A 317 5.97 6.10 -0.51
N PHE A 318 5.49 6.51 0.67
CA PHE A 318 4.12 6.28 1.11
C PHE A 318 3.09 6.85 0.12
N TRP A 319 3.24 8.11 -0.31
CA TRP A 319 2.27 8.74 -1.19
C TRP A 319 2.25 8.15 -2.60
N ARG A 320 3.41 7.69 -3.09
CA ARG A 320 3.51 6.97 -4.37
C ARG A 320 2.82 5.60 -4.28
N GLN A 321 3.13 4.83 -3.25
CA GLN A 321 2.52 3.52 -3.03
C GLN A 321 1.01 3.63 -2.82
N ALA A 322 0.55 4.56 -1.99
CA ALA A 322 -0.87 4.78 -1.74
C ALA A 322 -1.65 5.09 -3.03
N TYR A 323 -1.06 5.85 -3.96
CA TYR A 323 -1.67 6.10 -5.26
C TYR A 323 -1.80 4.82 -6.09
N LEU A 324 -0.75 4.04 -6.19
CA LEU A 324 -0.74 2.81 -6.98
C LEU A 324 -1.67 1.74 -6.39
N ASP A 325 -1.70 1.63 -5.07
CA ASP A 325 -2.62 0.73 -4.38
C ASP A 325 -4.08 1.16 -4.58
N ALA A 326 -4.35 2.48 -4.53
CA ALA A 326 -5.68 3.00 -4.81
C ALA A 326 -6.14 2.65 -6.23
N LEU A 327 -5.30 2.84 -7.24
CA LEU A 327 -5.65 2.46 -8.61
C LEU A 327 -6.00 0.97 -8.71
N ARG A 328 -5.19 0.08 -8.10
CA ARG A 328 -5.47 -1.37 -8.12
C ARG A 328 -6.81 -1.72 -7.46
N VAL A 329 -7.19 -1.01 -6.40
CA VAL A 329 -8.48 -1.22 -5.74
C VAL A 329 -9.62 -0.68 -6.59
N LEU A 330 -9.52 0.57 -7.05
CA LEU A 330 -10.54 1.28 -7.81
C LEU A 330 -10.82 0.63 -9.16
N ASP A 331 -9.80 0.08 -9.84
CA ASP A 331 -9.96 -0.61 -11.12
C ASP A 331 -10.68 -1.98 -11.01
N ARG A 332 -10.92 -2.47 -9.79
CA ARG A 332 -11.72 -3.69 -9.51
C ARG A 332 -13.13 -3.39 -9.04
N ILE A 333 -13.40 -2.14 -8.68
CA ILE A 333 -14.74 -1.65 -8.36
C ILE A 333 -15.45 -1.32 -9.67
N ASP A 334 -16.75 -1.12 -9.60
CA ASP A 334 -17.58 -0.77 -10.74
C ASP A 334 -16.99 0.43 -11.51
N PRO A 335 -16.86 0.36 -12.86
CA PRO A 335 -16.42 1.48 -13.68
C PRO A 335 -17.24 2.77 -13.47
N ASP A 336 -18.49 2.66 -13.05
CA ASP A 336 -19.40 3.79 -12.82
C ASP A 336 -18.98 4.70 -11.65
N ILE A 337 -17.99 4.30 -10.86
CA ILE A 337 -17.38 5.21 -9.87
C ILE A 337 -16.59 6.35 -10.52
N TRP A 338 -16.11 6.17 -11.76
CA TRP A 338 -15.34 7.18 -12.48
C TRP A 338 -16.24 8.15 -13.22
N CYS A 339 -15.95 9.45 -13.07
CA CYS A 339 -16.71 10.53 -13.68
C CYS A 339 -15.92 11.16 -14.83
N GLY A 340 -16.43 11.04 -16.05
CA GLY A 340 -15.80 11.56 -17.25
C GLY A 340 -14.51 10.80 -17.67
N PRO A 341 -13.77 11.33 -18.65
CA PRO A 341 -12.56 10.71 -19.16
C PRO A 341 -11.47 10.58 -18.09
N ARG A 342 -10.88 9.39 -17.98
CA ARG A 342 -9.70 9.17 -17.13
C ARG A 342 -8.47 9.79 -17.75
N GLY A 343 -7.62 10.31 -16.90
CA GLY A 343 -6.35 10.93 -17.23
C GLY A 343 -6.15 12.22 -16.44
N LEU A 344 -4.89 12.54 -16.20
CA LEU A 344 -4.47 13.76 -15.51
C LEU A 344 -3.25 14.34 -16.20
N ILE A 345 -3.31 15.62 -16.54
CA ILE A 345 -2.15 16.38 -17.02
C ILE A 345 -1.61 17.22 -15.86
N ILE A 346 -0.29 17.18 -15.66
CA ILE A 346 0.45 18.10 -14.81
C ILE A 346 1.28 18.98 -15.75
N PRO A 347 0.82 20.19 -16.07
CA PRO A 347 1.43 21.02 -17.11
C PRO A 347 2.82 21.49 -16.73
N ALA A 348 3.65 21.75 -17.74
CA ALA A 348 4.99 22.31 -17.62
C ALA A 348 5.10 23.63 -18.41
N PRO A 349 4.63 24.75 -17.84
CA PRO A 349 4.54 26.01 -18.58
C PRO A 349 5.90 26.61 -18.97
N ASP A 350 6.95 26.28 -18.24
CA ASP A 350 8.29 26.82 -18.46
C ASP A 350 9.37 25.72 -18.52
N GLN A 351 10.57 26.07 -18.97
CA GLN A 351 11.69 25.13 -19.13
C GLN A 351 12.12 24.54 -17.78
N ARG A 352 12.15 25.34 -16.71
CA ARG A 352 12.52 24.86 -15.36
C ARG A 352 11.57 23.77 -14.88
N THR A 353 10.28 23.93 -15.11
CA THR A 353 9.27 22.93 -14.76
C THR A 353 9.43 21.67 -15.61
N ARG A 354 9.70 21.79 -16.91
CA ARG A 354 10.01 20.65 -17.81
C ARG A 354 11.20 19.85 -17.32
N ASP A 355 12.31 20.53 -16.99
CA ASP A 355 13.53 19.88 -16.52
C ASP A 355 13.30 19.15 -15.20
N ARG A 356 12.54 19.76 -14.27
CA ARG A 356 12.16 19.14 -12.99
C ARG A 356 11.26 17.92 -13.19
N GLN A 357 10.29 17.99 -14.09
CA GLN A 357 9.41 16.87 -14.41
C GLN A 357 10.16 15.73 -15.10
N ALA A 358 11.09 16.04 -16.00
CA ALA A 358 11.95 15.05 -16.64
C ALA A 358 12.80 14.30 -15.60
N ALA A 359 13.50 15.03 -14.72
CA ALA A 359 14.32 14.45 -13.66
C ALA A 359 13.49 13.59 -12.67
N LEU A 360 12.25 13.99 -12.39
CA LEU A 360 11.33 13.21 -11.56
C LEU A 360 10.91 11.92 -12.27
N LYS A 361 10.52 12.00 -13.54
CA LYS A 361 10.11 10.84 -14.33
C LYS A 361 11.25 9.82 -14.44
N ASP A 362 12.48 10.29 -14.69
CA ASP A 362 13.65 9.43 -14.80
C ASP A 362 14.01 8.76 -13.45
N GLU A 363 13.84 9.47 -12.32
CA GLU A 363 14.05 8.89 -10.98
C GLU A 363 13.00 7.85 -10.63
N LEU A 364 11.74 8.06 -11.01
CA LEU A 364 10.65 7.13 -10.73
C LEU A 364 10.71 5.87 -11.60
N ASP A 365 11.19 5.99 -12.80
CA ASP A 365 11.25 4.92 -13.81
C ASP A 365 9.94 4.11 -13.93
N TRP A 366 8.80 4.81 -13.84
CA TRP A 366 7.50 4.18 -13.93
C TRP A 366 7.16 3.82 -15.38
N PRO A 367 6.47 2.70 -15.62
CA PRO A 367 5.94 2.35 -16.93
C PRO A 367 5.14 3.48 -17.57
N THR A 368 5.21 3.61 -18.88
CA THR A 368 4.52 4.67 -19.64
C THR A 368 3.00 4.62 -19.51
N GLU A 369 2.46 3.46 -19.16
CA GLU A 369 1.06 3.23 -18.83
C GLU A 369 0.64 3.88 -17.50
N ILE A 370 1.62 4.20 -16.64
CA ILE A 370 1.38 4.87 -15.35
C ILE A 370 1.75 6.34 -15.43
N LEU A 371 2.92 6.66 -15.99
CA LEU A 371 3.44 8.04 -16.06
C LEU A 371 4.28 8.25 -17.32
N ARG A 372 3.94 9.24 -18.10
CA ARG A 372 4.74 9.63 -19.28
C ARG A 372 4.73 11.13 -19.52
N SER A 373 5.69 11.61 -20.29
CA SER A 373 5.66 12.97 -20.81
C SER A 373 4.76 13.04 -22.06
N ILE A 374 4.06 14.17 -22.21
CA ILE A 374 3.30 14.50 -23.42
C ILE A 374 3.68 15.88 -23.92
N ASP A 375 3.65 16.05 -25.24
CA ASP A 375 3.91 17.33 -25.89
C ASP A 375 2.66 18.27 -25.85
N PRO A 376 2.79 19.54 -26.30
CA PRO A 376 1.68 20.47 -26.30
C PRO A 376 0.51 20.05 -27.21
N GLU A 377 0.76 19.35 -28.31
CA GLU A 377 -0.26 18.91 -29.24
C GLU A 377 -1.15 17.83 -28.59
N GLU A 378 -0.53 16.76 -28.07
CA GLU A 378 -1.25 15.71 -27.36
C GLU A 378 -1.97 16.24 -26.11
N ALA A 379 -1.33 17.14 -25.35
CA ALA A 379 -1.93 17.74 -24.17
C ALA A 379 -3.18 18.57 -24.50
N THR A 380 -3.11 19.34 -25.58
CA THR A 380 -4.22 20.16 -26.08
C THR A 380 -5.39 19.29 -26.55
N ASP A 381 -5.11 18.24 -27.29
CA ASP A 381 -6.14 17.29 -27.76
C ASP A 381 -6.85 16.60 -26.60
N ARG A 382 -6.10 16.14 -25.58
CA ARG A 382 -6.68 15.46 -24.42
C ARG A 382 -7.47 16.38 -23.50
N LEU A 383 -7.02 17.62 -23.33
CA LEU A 383 -7.68 18.59 -22.46
C LEU A 383 -8.86 19.28 -23.16
N GLY A 384 -8.86 19.31 -24.50
CA GLY A 384 -9.82 20.06 -25.32
C GLY A 384 -9.57 21.57 -25.34
N ARG A 385 -8.39 22.03 -24.92
CA ARG A 385 -7.94 23.44 -24.92
C ARG A 385 -6.43 23.55 -24.85
N ALA A 386 -5.88 24.74 -25.16
CA ALA A 386 -4.44 24.97 -25.18
C ALA A 386 -3.75 24.53 -23.87
N CYS A 387 -2.72 23.72 -24.00
CA CYS A 387 -1.94 23.22 -22.86
C CYS A 387 -0.45 23.10 -23.26
N PRO A 388 0.50 23.51 -22.40
CA PRO A 388 1.91 23.54 -22.73
C PRO A 388 2.60 22.16 -22.73
N GLY A 389 1.86 21.05 -22.60
CA GLY A 389 2.43 19.73 -22.37
C GLY A 389 2.87 19.52 -20.92
N GLY A 390 3.50 18.39 -20.64
CA GLY A 390 3.96 18.06 -19.30
C GLY A 390 3.92 16.57 -18.97
N LEU A 391 3.64 16.22 -17.71
CA LEU A 391 3.42 14.83 -17.29
C LEU A 391 1.96 14.43 -17.49
N TYR A 392 1.77 13.21 -17.95
CA TYR A 392 0.46 12.59 -18.11
C TYR A 392 0.36 11.27 -17.33
N LEU A 393 -0.74 11.13 -16.59
CA LEU A 393 -1.06 9.95 -15.79
C LEU A 393 -2.38 9.34 -16.28
N PRO A 394 -2.34 8.30 -17.12
CA PRO A 394 -3.54 7.70 -17.72
C PRO A 394 -4.54 7.15 -16.70
N GLY A 395 -4.03 6.58 -15.58
CA GLY A 395 -4.84 5.96 -14.54
C GLY A 395 -5.49 6.94 -13.56
N ALA A 396 -5.04 8.20 -13.50
CA ALA A 396 -5.62 9.23 -12.65
C ALA A 396 -7.01 9.65 -13.16
N GLY A 397 -7.78 10.38 -12.36
CA GLY A 397 -9.10 10.86 -12.78
C GLY A 397 -9.98 11.32 -11.63
N ILE A 398 -11.21 11.62 -11.96
CA ILE A 398 -12.25 12.06 -11.03
C ILE A 398 -13.18 10.89 -10.73
N LEU A 399 -13.52 10.71 -9.46
CA LEU A 399 -14.51 9.70 -9.03
C LEU A 399 -15.67 10.33 -8.28
N ASP A 400 -16.77 9.58 -8.21
CA ASP A 400 -17.91 9.87 -7.35
C ASP A 400 -17.70 9.28 -5.95
N PRO A 401 -17.47 10.12 -4.93
CA PRO A 401 -17.27 9.65 -3.57
C PRO A 401 -18.47 8.90 -2.99
N ALA A 402 -19.68 9.32 -3.30
CA ALA A 402 -20.88 8.71 -2.72
C ALA A 402 -21.04 7.26 -3.21
N THR A 403 -20.93 7.04 -4.52
CA THR A 403 -20.95 5.70 -5.13
C THR A 403 -19.84 4.82 -4.59
N LEU A 404 -18.62 5.33 -4.50
CA LEU A 404 -17.49 4.57 -3.94
C LEU A 404 -17.72 4.20 -2.48
N LEU A 405 -18.16 5.13 -1.65
CA LEU A 405 -18.39 4.88 -0.22
C LEU A 405 -19.48 3.82 -0.01
N ASP A 406 -20.57 3.88 -0.78
CA ASP A 406 -21.65 2.90 -0.69
C ASP A 406 -21.21 1.51 -1.18
N HIS A 407 -20.38 1.46 -2.21
CA HIS A 407 -19.78 0.20 -2.67
C HIS A 407 -18.84 -0.44 -1.64
N LEU A 408 -18.04 0.36 -0.94
CA LEU A 408 -17.13 -0.14 0.10
C LEU A 408 -17.89 -0.68 1.30
N LEU A 409 -18.88 0.06 1.79
CA LEU A 409 -19.73 -0.33 2.91
C LEU A 409 -21.04 0.46 2.83
N PRO A 410 -22.18 -0.20 2.49
CA PRO A 410 -23.44 0.50 2.28
C PRO A 410 -23.93 1.18 3.56
N GLU A 411 -24.65 2.29 3.42
CA GLU A 411 -25.13 3.07 4.54
C GLU A 411 -26.03 2.27 5.49
N SER A 412 -26.82 1.37 4.93
CA SER A 412 -27.69 0.49 5.71
C SER A 412 -26.96 -0.43 6.71
N SER A 413 -25.66 -0.61 6.54
CA SER A 413 -24.80 -1.39 7.45
C SER A 413 -24.12 -0.55 8.54
N LEU A 414 -24.33 0.78 8.56
CA LEU A 414 -23.70 1.68 9.52
C LEU A 414 -24.57 1.85 10.78
N LEU A 415 -23.94 1.88 11.93
CA LEU A 415 -24.58 2.29 13.18
C LEU A 415 -24.62 3.82 13.26
N GLN A 416 -25.82 4.40 13.27
CA GLN A 416 -26.00 5.84 13.41
C GLN A 416 -25.95 6.22 14.88
N ALA A 417 -24.88 6.91 15.31
CA ALA A 417 -24.73 7.37 16.70
C ALA A 417 -23.69 8.49 16.80
N ASP A 418 -23.89 9.41 17.74
CA ASP A 418 -22.89 10.37 18.16
C ASP A 418 -22.16 9.84 19.40
N ILE A 419 -20.84 9.68 19.29
CA ILE A 419 -20.00 9.19 20.38
C ILE A 419 -19.29 10.39 21.01
N ALA A 420 -19.66 10.70 22.24
CA ALA A 420 -19.07 11.78 23.01
C ALA A 420 -17.82 11.34 23.76
N THR A 421 -17.81 10.11 24.30
CA THR A 421 -16.73 9.61 25.18
C THR A 421 -16.49 8.13 24.99
N LEU A 422 -15.24 7.73 25.20
CA LEU A 422 -14.81 6.33 25.31
C LEU A 422 -14.49 6.00 26.77
N SER A 423 -15.07 4.92 27.28
CA SER A 423 -14.81 4.45 28.65
C SER A 423 -14.20 3.06 28.64
N ARG A 424 -13.15 2.87 29.45
CA ARG A 424 -12.56 1.52 29.65
C ARG A 424 -13.49 0.67 30.48
N THR A 425 -13.64 -0.59 30.04
CA THR A 425 -14.34 -1.64 30.81
C THR A 425 -13.39 -2.79 31.11
N ALA A 426 -13.83 -3.78 31.88
CA ALA A 426 -13.03 -4.98 32.14
C ALA A 426 -12.71 -5.74 30.83
N ASP A 427 -13.65 -5.74 29.87
CA ASP A 427 -13.60 -6.57 28.67
C ASP A 427 -13.33 -5.74 27.40
N GLY A 428 -12.92 -4.47 27.50
CA GLY A 428 -12.65 -3.64 26.33
C GLY A 428 -13.07 -2.19 26.50
N TRP A 429 -13.90 -1.68 25.59
CA TRP A 429 -14.34 -0.29 25.52
C TRP A 429 -15.86 -0.19 25.47
N ALA A 430 -16.42 0.76 26.19
CA ALA A 430 -17.79 1.24 26.04
C ALA A 430 -17.80 2.58 25.31
N PHE A 431 -18.73 2.74 24.39
CA PHE A 431 -18.93 3.94 23.58
C PHE A 431 -20.15 4.68 24.15
N LEU A 432 -19.91 5.90 24.65
CA LEU A 432 -20.93 6.67 25.34
C LEU A 432 -21.41 7.84 24.48
N ASP A 433 -22.73 8.06 24.48
CA ASP A 433 -23.34 9.25 23.88
C ASP A 433 -23.20 10.49 24.81
N GLY A 434 -23.71 11.64 24.36
CA GLY A 434 -23.71 12.88 25.15
C GLY A 434 -24.54 12.85 26.44
N HIS A 435 -25.21 11.76 26.75
CA HIS A 435 -25.98 11.53 27.97
C HIS A 435 -25.42 10.38 28.82
N ASP A 436 -24.15 10.00 28.59
CA ASP A 436 -23.45 8.89 29.25
C ASP A 436 -24.12 7.52 29.08
N ARG A 437 -24.96 7.34 28.07
CA ARG A 437 -25.58 6.05 27.76
C ARG A 437 -24.67 5.24 26.85
N THR A 438 -24.47 3.97 27.17
CA THR A 438 -23.71 3.05 26.33
C THR A 438 -24.43 2.78 25.01
N VAL A 439 -23.81 3.14 23.91
CA VAL A 439 -24.29 2.87 22.55
C VAL A 439 -23.90 1.47 22.11
N THR A 440 -22.64 1.10 22.31
CA THR A 440 -22.09 -0.22 22.00
C THR A 440 -20.83 -0.51 22.80
N THR A 441 -20.30 -1.73 22.68
CA THR A 441 -19.02 -2.14 23.28
C THR A 441 -18.17 -2.89 22.28
N ALA A 442 -16.84 -2.83 22.41
CA ALA A 442 -15.91 -3.57 21.56
C ALA A 442 -14.59 -3.88 22.29
N ASP A 443 -13.86 -4.85 21.77
CA ASP A 443 -12.52 -5.19 22.26
C ASP A 443 -11.46 -4.23 21.68
N VAL A 444 -11.73 -3.69 20.48
CA VAL A 444 -10.86 -2.78 19.73
C VAL A 444 -11.66 -1.58 19.23
N VAL A 445 -11.09 -0.39 19.39
CA VAL A 445 -11.60 0.90 18.91
C VAL A 445 -10.64 1.47 17.87
N ILE A 446 -11.18 1.92 16.74
CA ILE A 446 -10.37 2.62 15.74
C ILE A 446 -10.98 3.98 15.42
N LEU A 447 -10.21 5.05 15.68
CA LEU A 447 -10.64 6.43 15.47
C LEU A 447 -10.38 6.84 14.01
N ALA A 448 -11.43 6.76 13.18
CA ALA A 448 -11.40 7.13 11.75
C ALA A 448 -12.29 8.34 11.45
N CYS A 449 -12.58 9.17 12.46
CA CYS A 449 -13.52 10.28 12.42
C CYS A 449 -12.88 11.64 12.06
N GLY A 450 -11.75 11.62 11.33
CA GLY A 450 -11.08 12.84 10.88
C GLY A 450 -10.74 13.80 12.02
N PRO A 451 -11.18 15.09 11.95
CA PRO A 451 -10.90 16.06 13.03
C PRO A 451 -11.46 15.64 14.39
N GLY A 452 -12.56 14.89 14.40
CA GLY A 452 -13.20 14.39 15.63
C GLY A 452 -12.33 13.46 16.45
N ALA A 453 -11.33 12.82 15.84
CA ALA A 453 -10.40 11.94 16.54
C ALA A 453 -9.63 12.66 17.66
N ALA A 454 -9.34 13.95 17.50
CA ALA A 454 -8.62 14.73 18.51
C ALA A 454 -9.34 14.79 19.88
N ARG A 455 -10.68 14.67 19.89
CA ARG A 455 -11.48 14.68 21.13
C ARG A 455 -11.51 13.33 21.84
N LEU A 456 -11.27 12.23 21.09
CA LEU A 456 -11.36 10.86 21.60
C LEU A 456 -9.99 10.24 21.87
N LEU A 457 -8.92 10.84 21.36
CA LEU A 457 -7.55 10.46 21.69
C LEU A 457 -7.22 10.87 23.14
N PRO A 458 -6.40 10.10 23.87
CA PRO A 458 -5.91 10.50 25.18
C PRO A 458 -5.23 11.86 25.14
N GLU A 459 -5.45 12.69 26.15
CA GLU A 459 -4.78 13.99 26.27
C GLU A 459 -3.25 13.80 26.30
N HIS A 460 -2.55 14.64 25.55
CA HIS A 460 -1.10 14.60 25.43
C HIS A 460 -0.56 16.01 25.23
N ASP A 461 0.43 16.42 26.03
CA ASP A 461 1.14 17.69 25.87
C ASP A 461 1.81 17.77 24.49
N GLY A 462 1.43 18.78 23.69
CA GLY A 462 1.85 18.92 22.29
C GLY A 462 1.00 18.14 21.29
N GLY A 463 -0.01 17.38 21.71
CA GLY A 463 -0.98 16.68 20.87
C GLY A 463 -0.37 15.62 19.94
N TYR A 464 -1.18 15.10 19.03
CA TYR A 464 -0.78 14.13 18.01
C TYR A 464 -0.43 14.78 16.67
N GLY A 465 -0.09 16.08 16.69
CA GLY A 465 0.25 16.83 15.49
C GLY A 465 -0.91 17.00 14.50
N LEU A 466 -2.15 16.76 14.93
CA LEU A 466 -3.33 16.92 14.08
C LEU A 466 -3.62 18.39 13.83
N ARG A 467 -4.00 18.71 12.60
CA ARG A 467 -4.42 20.04 12.16
C ARG A 467 -5.75 19.95 11.45
N ILE A 468 -6.64 20.88 11.77
CA ILE A 468 -7.90 21.01 11.05
C ILE A 468 -7.71 22.08 9.99
N GLY A 469 -8.11 21.75 8.77
CA GLY A 469 -8.18 22.70 7.66
C GLY A 469 -9.56 22.70 7.03
N SER A 470 -10.00 23.86 6.57
CA SER A 470 -11.15 23.98 5.67
C SER A 470 -10.69 23.96 4.23
N GLY A 471 -11.58 23.52 3.34
CA GLY A 471 -11.38 23.60 1.90
C GLY A 471 -12.67 23.91 1.21
N GLN A 472 -12.60 24.77 0.19
CA GLN A 472 -13.69 25.06 -0.70
C GLN A 472 -13.32 24.70 -2.13
N LEU A 473 -14.28 24.14 -2.85
CA LEU A 473 -14.23 23.97 -4.30
C LEU A 473 -15.52 24.54 -4.90
N PHE A 474 -15.47 24.88 -6.16
CA PHE A 474 -16.69 25.18 -6.90
C PHE A 474 -17.04 24.06 -7.88
N GLN A 475 -18.29 23.99 -8.24
CA GLN A 475 -18.88 23.05 -9.19
C GLN A 475 -19.67 23.83 -10.23
N ALA A 476 -19.56 23.44 -11.48
CA ALA A 476 -20.18 24.11 -12.60
C ALA A 476 -20.49 23.12 -13.73
N HIS A 477 -21.21 23.59 -14.75
CA HIS A 477 -21.41 22.86 -15.99
C HIS A 477 -20.63 23.52 -17.11
N SER A 478 -19.97 22.74 -17.92
CA SER A 478 -19.30 23.17 -19.14
C SER A 478 -20.29 23.18 -20.30
N ALA A 479 -20.16 24.17 -21.19
CA ALA A 479 -20.92 24.25 -22.44
C ALA A 479 -20.46 23.21 -23.49
N ALA A 480 -19.25 22.64 -23.34
CA ALA A 480 -18.69 21.62 -24.19
C ALA A 480 -18.14 20.48 -23.34
N PRO A 481 -17.99 19.25 -23.87
CA PRO A 481 -17.35 18.16 -23.17
C PRO A 481 -15.99 18.58 -22.62
N ASN A 482 -15.76 18.35 -21.33
CA ASN A 482 -14.49 18.61 -20.70
C ASN A 482 -13.57 17.41 -20.91
N GLY A 483 -12.32 17.65 -21.30
CA GLY A 483 -11.33 16.59 -21.49
C GLY A 483 -10.86 15.96 -20.18
N VAL A 484 -9.65 15.43 -20.17
CA VAL A 484 -9.04 14.85 -18.96
C VAL A 484 -8.83 15.91 -17.88
N SER A 485 -8.60 15.48 -16.65
CA SER A 485 -8.32 16.38 -15.53
C SER A 485 -6.96 17.07 -15.68
N ILE A 486 -6.81 18.24 -15.03
CA ILE A 486 -5.54 18.96 -14.95
C ILE A 486 -5.22 19.33 -13.50
N LEU A 487 -3.94 19.27 -13.12
CA LEU A 487 -3.42 19.62 -11.80
C LEU A 487 -2.35 20.72 -11.93
N HIS A 488 -2.72 21.96 -11.58
CA HIS A 488 -1.86 23.14 -11.60
C HIS A 488 -2.37 24.18 -10.62
N ASP A 489 -1.60 24.47 -9.56
CA ASP A 489 -2.01 25.37 -8.46
C ASP A 489 -3.43 25.14 -7.91
N GLY A 490 -3.88 23.92 -7.97
CA GLY A 490 -5.21 23.45 -7.77
C GLY A 490 -5.51 22.37 -8.80
N TYR A 491 -6.79 22.10 -9.06
CA TYR A 491 -7.17 21.17 -10.13
C TYR A 491 -8.48 21.57 -10.80
N VAL A 492 -8.62 21.18 -12.06
CA VAL A 492 -9.90 21.14 -12.76
C VAL A 492 -10.18 19.69 -13.10
N GLY A 493 -11.29 19.16 -12.61
CA GLY A 493 -11.70 17.80 -12.88
C GLY A 493 -12.24 17.63 -14.29
N SER A 494 -12.13 16.44 -14.87
CA SER A 494 -12.85 16.07 -16.07
C SER A 494 -14.37 16.23 -15.87
N GLY A 495 -15.09 16.68 -16.88
CA GLY A 495 -16.54 16.74 -16.86
C GLY A 495 -17.18 15.38 -17.14
N ASP A 496 -18.33 15.12 -16.53
CA ASP A 496 -19.15 13.97 -16.89
C ASP A 496 -19.98 14.24 -18.17
N GLU A 497 -20.83 13.28 -18.55
CA GLU A 497 -21.66 13.38 -19.77
C GLU A 497 -22.63 14.58 -19.76
N THR A 498 -22.97 15.10 -18.59
CA THR A 498 -23.82 16.30 -18.44
C THR A 498 -23.01 17.60 -18.50
N GLY A 499 -21.69 17.50 -18.60
CA GLY A 499 -20.77 18.63 -18.51
C GLY A 499 -20.47 19.07 -17.07
N PHE A 500 -20.97 18.36 -16.04
CA PHE A 500 -20.71 18.69 -14.65
C PHE A 500 -19.25 18.42 -14.29
N PHE A 501 -18.59 19.43 -13.73
CA PHE A 501 -17.20 19.31 -13.26
C PHE A 501 -16.99 20.07 -11.94
N VAL A 502 -15.86 19.83 -11.29
CA VAL A 502 -15.42 20.54 -10.09
C VAL A 502 -14.04 21.15 -10.32
N ALA A 503 -13.77 22.27 -9.68
CA ALA A 503 -12.44 22.87 -9.64
C ALA A 503 -12.13 23.40 -8.23
N GLY A 504 -10.88 23.32 -7.83
CA GLY A 504 -10.46 23.68 -6.48
C GLY A 504 -9.00 23.36 -6.21
N ALA A 505 -8.61 23.43 -4.96
CA ALA A 505 -9.39 23.85 -3.85
C ALA A 505 -8.62 24.92 -3.06
N THR A 506 -9.33 25.65 -2.19
CA THR A 506 -8.64 26.41 -1.15
C THR A 506 -8.14 25.49 -0.04
N SER A 507 -7.25 25.99 0.78
CA SER A 507 -6.73 25.27 1.95
C SER A 507 -6.38 26.30 3.04
N GLU A 508 -7.24 26.39 4.04
CA GLU A 508 -7.10 27.34 5.13
C GLU A 508 -7.06 26.62 6.48
N GLY A 509 -6.34 27.18 7.44
CA GLY A 509 -6.40 26.70 8.82
C GLY A 509 -7.78 26.91 9.41
N TRP A 510 -8.28 25.92 10.17
CA TRP A 510 -9.59 25.97 10.79
C TRP A 510 -9.53 25.48 12.23
N GLN A 511 -10.42 25.96 13.09
CA GLN A 511 -10.38 25.62 14.53
C GLN A 511 -11.58 24.80 15.00
N ASN A 512 -12.74 24.99 14.38
CA ASN A 512 -13.99 24.39 14.83
C ASN A 512 -14.34 23.12 14.05
N ILE A 513 -14.96 22.15 14.70
CA ILE A 513 -15.54 20.99 14.04
C ILE A 513 -17.02 21.28 13.78
N GLY A 514 -17.43 21.26 12.52
CA GLY A 514 -18.79 21.56 12.10
C GLY A 514 -18.85 22.13 10.68
N PRO A 515 -20.03 22.58 10.23
CA PRO A 515 -20.22 23.15 8.90
C PRO A 515 -19.30 24.35 8.67
N VAL A 516 -18.69 24.41 7.48
CA VAL A 516 -17.85 25.53 7.02
C VAL A 516 -18.69 26.43 6.11
N PRO A 517 -18.77 27.73 6.38
CA PRO A 517 -19.47 28.66 5.50
C PRO A 517 -18.84 28.72 4.11
N ILE A 518 -19.67 28.90 3.08
CA ILE A 518 -19.20 29.20 1.73
C ILE A 518 -18.70 30.66 1.70
N ASP A 519 -17.48 30.86 1.19
CA ASP A 519 -16.91 32.17 0.92
C ASP A 519 -16.95 32.46 -0.59
N PRO A 520 -17.74 33.41 -1.07
CA PRO A 520 -17.75 33.79 -2.48
C PRO A 520 -16.38 34.24 -2.99
N ALA A 521 -15.58 34.96 -2.18
CA ALA A 521 -14.27 35.41 -2.58
C ALA A 521 -13.29 34.25 -2.82
N ALA A 522 -13.45 33.15 -2.09
CA ALA A 522 -12.66 31.93 -2.33
C ALA A 522 -12.99 31.27 -3.67
N THR A 523 -14.25 31.35 -4.12
CA THR A 523 -14.64 30.88 -5.46
C THR A 523 -14.00 31.74 -6.55
N ASP A 524 -14.03 33.05 -6.42
CA ASP A 524 -13.39 33.98 -7.37
C ASP A 524 -11.89 33.75 -7.46
N GLN A 525 -11.21 33.55 -6.33
CA GLN A 525 -9.77 33.21 -6.28
C GLN A 525 -9.44 31.90 -6.99
N ILE A 526 -10.28 30.86 -6.84
CA ILE A 526 -10.07 29.58 -7.54
C ILE A 526 -10.24 29.80 -9.06
N GLN A 527 -11.27 30.54 -9.47
CA GLN A 527 -11.52 30.82 -10.89
C GLN A 527 -10.38 31.63 -11.51
N GLU A 528 -9.90 32.67 -10.85
CA GLU A 528 -8.77 33.49 -11.31
C GLU A 528 -7.49 32.64 -11.45
N ARG A 529 -7.17 31.85 -10.42
CA ARG A 529 -5.97 31.00 -10.38
C ARG A 529 -5.94 29.92 -11.46
N LEU A 530 -7.11 29.39 -11.84
CA LEU A 530 -7.28 28.30 -12.81
C LEU A 530 -7.78 28.80 -14.18
N ALA A 531 -7.87 30.10 -14.40
CA ALA A 531 -8.52 30.71 -15.59
C ALA A 531 -8.06 30.11 -16.92
N ASP A 532 -6.75 29.84 -17.06
CA ASP A 532 -6.16 29.28 -18.30
C ASP A 532 -6.64 27.85 -18.59
N TYR A 533 -7.14 27.15 -17.57
CA TYR A 533 -7.51 25.73 -17.64
C TYR A 533 -8.98 25.44 -17.40
N LEU A 534 -9.79 26.48 -17.09
CA LEU A 534 -11.22 26.31 -16.93
C LEU A 534 -11.92 26.16 -18.29
N PRO A 535 -12.91 25.25 -18.42
CA PRO A 535 -13.76 25.23 -19.61
C PRO A 535 -14.68 26.45 -19.68
N GLU A 536 -15.28 26.71 -20.84
CA GLU A 536 -16.36 27.67 -20.94
C GLU A 536 -17.52 27.22 -20.05
N MET A 537 -17.85 28.03 -19.05
CA MET A 537 -18.88 27.72 -18.07
C MET A 537 -20.24 28.29 -18.50
N SER A 538 -21.31 27.55 -18.25
CA SER A 538 -22.65 28.04 -18.28
C SER A 538 -22.87 29.07 -17.17
N LYS A 539 -23.35 30.27 -17.49
CA LYS A 539 -23.42 31.43 -16.57
C LYS A 539 -24.33 31.23 -15.35
N ASP A 540 -25.18 30.22 -15.34
CA ASP A 540 -26.28 30.10 -14.36
C ASP A 540 -26.12 28.97 -13.34
N THR A 541 -24.96 28.30 -13.26
CA THR A 541 -24.85 27.02 -12.52
C THR A 541 -23.60 26.86 -11.66
N THR A 542 -23.01 27.95 -11.16
CA THR A 542 -21.88 27.82 -10.24
C THR A 542 -22.39 27.67 -8.81
N ALA A 543 -22.10 26.52 -8.19
CA ALA A 543 -22.30 26.28 -6.77
C ALA A 543 -20.95 26.03 -6.09
N ALA A 544 -20.91 26.12 -4.78
CA ALA A 544 -19.71 25.80 -4.01
C ALA A 544 -19.99 24.68 -3.00
N TRP A 545 -18.96 23.93 -2.69
CA TRP A 545 -18.93 22.96 -1.61
C TRP A 545 -17.79 23.29 -0.66
N THR A 546 -18.03 23.13 0.65
CA THR A 546 -17.03 23.32 1.70
C THR A 546 -16.95 22.10 2.59
N GLY A 547 -15.79 21.83 3.15
CA GLY A 547 -15.62 20.74 4.09
C GLY A 547 -14.33 20.82 4.90
N LEU A 548 -14.29 20.04 5.97
CA LEU A 548 -13.14 19.96 6.87
C LEU A 548 -12.20 18.83 6.46
N ARG A 549 -10.92 19.13 6.47
CA ARG A 549 -9.83 18.17 6.34
C ARG A 549 -9.10 18.04 7.67
N CYS A 550 -8.67 16.83 7.97
CA CYS A 550 -7.72 16.57 9.04
C CYS A 550 -6.38 16.21 8.40
N ASP A 551 -5.35 16.96 8.72
CA ASP A 551 -3.97 16.74 8.29
C ASP A 551 -3.09 16.61 9.54
N THR A 552 -1.83 16.26 9.35
CA THR A 552 -0.81 16.26 10.39
C THR A 552 0.25 17.31 10.09
N VAL A 553 1.03 17.68 11.10
CA VAL A 553 2.10 18.69 10.93
C VAL A 553 3.23 18.25 10.00
N ASP A 554 3.36 16.94 9.73
CA ASP A 554 4.35 16.35 8.82
C ASP A 554 3.72 15.83 7.52
N HIS A 555 2.41 16.02 7.35
CA HIS A 555 1.64 15.60 6.18
C HIS A 555 1.65 14.09 5.89
N LEU A 556 2.00 13.26 6.87
CA LEU A 556 1.79 11.82 6.84
C LEU A 556 0.56 11.46 7.68
N PRO A 557 -0.30 10.56 7.24
CA PRO A 557 -1.41 10.08 8.07
C PRO A 557 -0.96 9.55 9.42
N LEU A 558 -1.86 9.56 10.38
CA LEU A 558 -1.71 8.86 11.65
C LEU A 558 -2.43 7.52 11.51
N ALA A 559 -1.69 6.41 11.56
CA ALA A 559 -2.23 5.06 11.42
C ALA A 559 -1.50 4.08 12.33
N GLY A 560 -2.21 3.51 13.30
CA GLY A 560 -1.66 2.51 14.21
C GLY A 560 -2.13 2.62 15.65
N PRO A 561 -1.57 1.78 16.54
CA PRO A 561 -1.93 1.72 17.95
C PRO A 561 -1.51 3.00 18.69
N VAL A 562 -2.35 3.43 19.62
CA VAL A 562 -2.13 4.61 20.44
C VAL A 562 -1.40 4.22 21.72
N GLN A 563 -0.30 4.89 22.03
CA GLN A 563 0.44 4.70 23.28
C GLN A 563 -0.13 5.61 24.38
N SER A 564 -0.12 5.13 25.61
CA SER A 564 -0.48 5.94 26.78
C SER A 564 0.53 7.08 26.94
N PRO A 565 0.12 8.36 26.85
CA PRO A 565 1.06 9.49 26.86
C PRO A 565 1.87 9.58 28.15
N ALA A 566 1.23 9.44 29.31
CA ALA A 566 1.89 9.53 30.60
C ALA A 566 2.91 8.40 30.81
N VAL A 567 2.58 7.18 30.37
CA VAL A 567 3.50 6.03 30.42
C VAL A 567 4.64 6.22 29.42
N PHE A 568 4.35 6.76 28.22
CA PHE A 568 5.37 7.05 27.20
C PHE A 568 6.45 8.00 27.72
N GLU A 569 6.02 9.13 28.30
CA GLU A 569 6.96 10.14 28.84
C GLU A 569 7.84 9.54 29.93
N THR A 570 7.24 8.84 30.90
CA THR A 570 8.01 8.20 31.99
C THR A 570 8.97 7.13 31.46
N THR A 571 8.52 6.31 30.50
CA THR A 571 9.30 5.21 29.94
C THR A 571 10.53 5.70 29.17
N TYR A 572 10.35 6.76 28.38
CA TYR A 572 11.36 7.25 27.44
C TYR A 572 12.07 8.54 27.91
N ASP A 573 11.81 9.01 29.12
CA ASP A 573 12.46 10.21 29.69
C ASP A 573 13.99 10.17 29.62
N GLY A 574 14.58 8.99 29.78
CA GLY A 574 16.02 8.78 29.67
C GLY A 574 16.64 9.25 28.33
N LEU A 575 15.84 9.31 27.24
CA LEU A 575 16.30 9.82 25.96
C LEU A 575 16.60 11.32 25.98
N ARG A 576 15.94 12.10 26.85
CA ARG A 576 16.25 13.52 27.11
C ARG A 576 17.66 13.69 27.68
N HIS A 577 18.15 12.67 28.38
CA HIS A 577 19.43 12.66 29.06
C HIS A 577 20.51 11.85 28.33
N GLY A 578 20.29 11.59 27.03
CA GLY A 578 21.29 10.93 26.17
C GLY A 578 21.44 9.41 26.37
N LYS A 579 20.49 8.74 27.05
CA LYS A 579 20.52 7.27 27.11
C LYS A 579 20.34 6.68 25.71
N PRO A 580 21.08 5.61 25.35
CA PRO A 580 20.92 4.93 24.07
C PRO A 580 19.49 4.38 23.89
N SER A 581 18.92 4.57 22.72
CA SER A 581 17.53 4.18 22.46
C SER A 581 17.31 2.66 22.48
N ASP A 582 18.32 1.88 22.11
CA ASP A 582 18.31 0.42 22.14
C ASP A 582 18.31 -0.16 23.57
N THR A 583 18.53 0.66 24.59
CA THR A 583 18.42 0.26 26.01
C THR A 583 17.01 0.53 26.60
N MET A 584 16.12 1.13 25.82
CA MET A 584 14.77 1.45 26.28
C MET A 584 13.83 0.25 26.18
N PRO A 585 12.84 0.15 27.08
CA PRO A 585 11.88 -0.96 27.05
C PRO A 585 10.89 -0.84 25.87
N ASP A 586 10.14 -1.91 25.64
CA ASP A 586 9.02 -1.96 24.72
C ASP A 586 7.93 -0.95 25.10
N PRO A 587 7.13 -0.46 24.14
CA PRO A 587 6.10 0.55 24.39
C PRO A 587 4.89 -0.04 25.13
N THR A 588 4.23 0.82 25.89
CA THR A 588 2.92 0.51 26.48
C THR A 588 1.81 1.21 25.71
N TYR A 589 0.87 0.44 25.21
CA TYR A 589 -0.27 0.94 24.43
C TYR A 589 -1.53 1.06 25.28
N GLU A 590 -2.41 1.99 24.90
CA GLU A 590 -3.81 1.92 25.31
C GLU A 590 -4.42 0.64 24.71
N PRO A 591 -4.84 -0.32 25.53
CA PRO A 591 -5.18 -1.65 25.03
C PRO A 591 -6.34 -1.62 24.03
N GLY A 592 -6.08 -1.97 22.77
CA GLY A 592 -7.09 -2.01 21.72
C GLY A 592 -7.49 -0.65 21.15
N LEU A 593 -6.80 0.45 21.45
CA LEU A 593 -7.06 1.75 20.85
C LEU A 593 -6.13 2.02 19.67
N TYR A 594 -6.71 2.34 18.51
CA TYR A 594 -5.99 2.67 17.27
C TYR A 594 -6.49 3.99 16.69
N GLY A 595 -5.62 4.68 15.98
CA GLY A 595 -5.96 5.85 15.18
C GLY A 595 -5.82 5.59 13.68
N LEU A 596 -6.72 6.15 12.88
CA LEU A 596 -6.65 6.23 11.42
C LEU A 596 -7.19 7.60 11.00
N THR A 597 -6.35 8.61 11.04
CA THR A 597 -6.75 10.00 10.78
C THR A 597 -5.61 10.81 10.16
N GLY A 598 -5.83 12.09 9.88
CA GLY A 598 -4.79 12.94 9.33
C GLY A 598 -4.47 12.68 7.87
N LEU A 599 -5.44 12.20 7.06
CA LEU A 599 -5.23 11.84 5.66
C LEU A 599 -5.10 13.06 4.72
N GLY A 600 -5.32 14.27 5.22
CA GLY A 600 -5.20 15.51 4.47
C GLY A 600 -6.14 15.58 3.27
N SER A 601 -5.63 16.06 2.15
CA SER A 601 -6.38 16.21 0.88
C SER A 601 -6.38 14.95 0.01
N ARG A 602 -5.76 13.84 0.46
CA ARG A 602 -5.56 12.63 -0.36
C ARG A 602 -6.13 11.36 0.31
N GLY A 603 -7.19 11.54 1.09
CA GLY A 603 -7.84 10.45 1.80
C GLY A 603 -8.32 9.33 0.89
N PHE A 604 -8.88 9.65 -0.28
CA PHE A 604 -9.40 8.67 -1.23
C PHE A 604 -8.33 7.77 -1.86
N GLN A 605 -7.07 8.14 -1.80
CA GLN A 605 -5.98 7.23 -2.22
C GLN A 605 -5.27 6.56 -1.05
N ALA A 606 -5.12 7.24 0.09
CA ALA A 606 -4.37 6.67 1.23
C ALA A 606 -5.20 5.63 2.01
N ALA A 607 -6.52 5.73 2.00
CA ALA A 607 -7.40 4.94 2.86
C ALA A 607 -7.26 3.43 2.65
N PHE A 608 -7.05 2.97 1.42
CA PHE A 608 -6.95 1.54 1.10
C PHE A 608 -5.68 0.91 1.68
N THR A 609 -4.52 1.52 1.43
CA THR A 609 -3.24 1.05 1.99
C THR A 609 -3.27 1.06 3.52
N LEU A 610 -3.86 2.11 4.12
CA LEU A 610 -3.94 2.24 5.58
C LEU A 610 -4.96 1.27 6.20
N ALA A 611 -6.03 0.95 5.50
CA ALA A 611 -7.00 -0.07 5.91
C ALA A 611 -6.33 -1.46 5.96
N ASP A 612 -5.61 -1.84 4.92
CA ASP A 612 -4.84 -3.09 4.87
C ASP A 612 -3.73 -3.12 5.94
N GLN A 613 -3.09 -1.97 6.20
CA GLN A 613 -2.06 -1.84 7.22
C GLN A 613 -2.61 -2.11 8.63
N ILE A 614 -3.70 -1.46 9.03
CA ILE A 614 -4.31 -1.66 10.35
C ILE A 614 -4.92 -3.07 10.47
N THR A 615 -5.56 -3.55 9.42
CA THR A 615 -6.10 -4.92 9.38
C THR A 615 -4.98 -5.95 9.57
N GLY A 616 -3.82 -5.75 8.94
CA GLY A 616 -2.63 -6.59 9.14
C GLY A 616 -2.12 -6.55 10.58
N MET A 617 -2.06 -5.38 11.21
CA MET A 617 -1.66 -5.23 12.61
C MET A 617 -2.59 -6.01 13.56
N LEU A 618 -3.89 -6.02 13.29
CA LEU A 618 -4.88 -6.72 14.11
C LEU A 618 -4.92 -8.22 13.86
N SER A 619 -4.80 -8.65 12.62
CA SER A 619 -4.88 -10.07 12.25
C SER A 619 -3.56 -10.82 12.43
N GLY A 620 -2.42 -10.13 12.49
CA GLY A 620 -1.08 -10.72 12.45
C GLY A 620 -0.61 -11.08 11.04
N ALA A 621 -1.35 -10.70 10.01
CA ALA A 621 -0.91 -10.88 8.63
C ALA A 621 0.27 -9.96 8.29
N PRO A 622 1.19 -10.36 7.38
CA PRO A 622 2.26 -9.51 6.91
C PRO A 622 1.76 -8.15 6.41
N LEU A 623 2.43 -7.08 6.83
CA LEU A 623 2.01 -5.71 6.53
C LEU A 623 2.32 -5.32 5.08
N PRO A 624 1.47 -4.51 4.40
CA PRO A 624 1.73 -4.03 3.05
C PRO A 624 2.91 -3.05 2.98
N LEU A 625 3.08 -2.22 4.00
CA LEU A 625 4.15 -1.23 4.08
C LEU A 625 5.41 -1.81 4.72
N ASP A 626 6.57 -1.30 4.35
CA ASP A 626 7.81 -1.62 5.04
C ASP A 626 7.91 -0.96 6.43
N ARG A 627 8.96 -1.32 7.16
CA ARG A 627 9.15 -0.87 8.54
C ARG A 627 9.23 0.66 8.65
N ASP A 628 10.03 1.29 7.81
CA ASP A 628 10.25 2.74 7.88
C ASP A 628 8.98 3.53 7.59
N MET A 629 8.18 3.10 6.61
CA MET A 629 6.88 3.71 6.34
C MET A 629 5.89 3.43 7.47
N THR A 630 5.87 2.21 8.00
CA THR A 630 5.04 1.85 9.16
C THR A 630 5.37 2.74 10.35
N ASP A 631 6.65 2.85 10.72
CA ASP A 631 7.13 3.66 11.84
C ASP A 631 6.77 5.15 11.65
N ALA A 632 6.89 5.65 10.42
CA ALA A 632 6.55 7.04 10.09
C ALA A 632 5.05 7.36 10.16
N LEU A 633 4.18 6.35 10.20
CA LEU A 633 2.71 6.51 10.33
C LEU A 633 2.23 6.38 11.77
N LEU A 634 3.02 5.79 12.69
CA LEU A 634 2.60 5.56 14.07
C LEU A 634 2.36 6.86 14.84
N PRO A 635 1.34 6.91 15.73
CA PRO A 635 1.10 8.03 16.63
C PRO A 635 2.30 8.42 17.48
N SER A 636 3.12 7.43 17.90
CA SER A 636 4.32 7.61 18.73
C SER A 636 5.38 8.55 18.12
N ARG A 637 5.37 8.75 16.80
CA ARG A 637 6.29 9.69 16.15
C ARG A 637 6.16 11.14 16.64
N PHE A 638 4.95 11.53 17.05
CA PHE A 638 4.72 12.85 17.65
C PHE A 638 5.16 12.90 19.10
N GLN A 639 4.92 11.85 19.86
CA GLN A 639 5.35 11.74 21.25
C GLN A 639 6.88 11.81 21.37
N ILE A 640 7.60 10.99 20.58
CA ILE A 640 9.07 11.02 20.58
C ILE A 640 9.65 12.35 20.08
N ARG A 641 8.99 12.99 19.09
CA ARG A 641 9.41 14.32 18.60
C ARG A 641 9.26 15.39 19.69
N ASN A 642 8.15 15.38 20.40
CA ASN A 642 7.88 16.31 21.50
C ASN A 642 8.85 16.06 22.66
N LEU A 643 9.08 14.79 23.02
CA LEU A 643 10.05 14.42 24.05
C LEU A 643 11.46 14.96 23.75
N ARG A 644 11.89 14.92 22.49
CA ARG A 644 13.22 15.42 22.07
C ARG A 644 13.31 16.94 21.89
N ARG A 645 12.19 17.65 21.75
CA ARG A 645 12.15 19.12 21.57
C ARG A 645 12.08 19.90 22.88
N ASN A 646 11.56 19.31 23.93
CA ASN A 646 11.43 19.93 25.25
C ASN A 646 12.75 19.87 26.05
N HIS A 647 13.88 20.09 25.35
CA HIS A 647 15.23 20.26 25.90
C HIS A 647 15.63 21.73 25.95
#